data_e7d2223a2171fffb3589ceb48b62402b
#
_entry.id   e7d2223a2171fffb3589ceb48b62402b
#
_cell.length_a   1.000
_cell.length_b   1.000
_cell.length_c   1.000
_cell.angle_alpha   90.00
_cell.angle_beta   90.00
_cell.angle_gamma   90.00
#
_symmetry.space_group_name_H-M   'P 1'
#
loop_
_entity.id
_entity.type
_entity.pdbx_description
1 polymer ?
#
loop_
_entity_poly.entity_id
_entity_poly.type
_entity_poly.pdbx_seq_one_letter_code
_entity_poly.pdbx_strand_id
1 'polypeptide(L)'
;MKKHLLSALLLCFSVALTAAPQLPKQDPLVDFTEIKTDNGKWIDKTGNAVITPGKTAKEGVGPFGKKAFCFDGTRSSVSSLDLSKIFAKLDGFDYSLSFWFKCDNFLDTKENNQAAGNYIGIGMKMNSLEHATFSIGGIGRGGIGSGWFQINPKRWNHLAVVYSQEKRMARLYINGLAIVDSNGGKFWPLDQAGYKVLNIGGFKGTLADVQIWDKPIPPEQVLNMTLTPEYVKSLHADIDDIAAKCDNAPGAVLMTGILHDELDKLAAMKPVPMLAYDKLLKRLAAMEKMIPAVKALRKTKLVNAPFAYMQVRAISPEIRIPTKYPSDPVYSDELKGTAAKGEYTSLSFIMYPYMDMKKIEFELNDLKDSKGNVIGKDELELKFVQCWYQPGWNTYFNGSGNYVPSLLLNDPELLRIDERTKTNYVRFFYPGGVQYHNVCIPGSTVTHPEFNWAFEPVWDADTLQPIPCDFGRNRQFWLVVHAPENAKAGIYRGPIKIKTEGKVTGEITLELKVLPFALPMPMTQFDHSLPFDPSLASSINVDSMTATLKDPKRAEEMTIAHMMNQRKHSILSQPLGISVARPESLKKMIELHKQMGLRITNMYGGAAHTKFREFGDTRPYWTTMEKHMVEAELAKHKAHVDQVAALADRFGLDRKYIFFYGKDEAQGASALREEFPFRDYIFRNGMRTRTTGWEDNYRNSPSHETYHTTAAYVSYRNADRWHAMRAQITAYCAPFMGPDNPHLMRYTHGLVPFRHNYDGWWELAYAGSAHEWNNRFGWDTTYRPFRVAIMTQKGPIINTIAFSGVRAGQDDVRYATLMYQLADECFKTGKPECIIAARKAIAWFRGQPMPTGTPGISMSMDIDLYDYREKVTYHIISLMKVLGKTIE
;
A
#
# COMPACT_ATOMS: atom_id res chain seq x y z
N MET A 1 4.32 -33.64 46.00
CA MET A 1 3.27 -32.61 46.02
C MET A 1 3.07 -31.83 44.70
N LYS A 2 3.89 -32.00 43.64
CA LYS A 2 3.71 -31.29 42.34
C LYS A 2 2.94 -32.10 41.26
N LYS A 3 2.65 -33.39 41.47
CA LYS A 3 1.88 -34.21 40.49
C LYS A 3 0.36 -34.20 40.74
N HIS A 4 -0.10 -33.77 41.90
CA HIS A 4 -1.55 -33.73 42.20
C HIS A 4 -2.22 -32.38 41.95
N LEU A 5 -1.43 -31.28 41.66
CA LEU A 5 -1.99 -29.99 41.28
C LEU A 5 -2.34 -29.91 39.76
N LEU A 6 -1.65 -30.69 38.91
CA LEU A 6 -1.93 -30.72 37.49
C LEU A 6 -3.18 -31.52 37.12
N SER A 7 -3.51 -32.55 37.95
CA SER A 7 -4.73 -33.34 37.76
C SER A 7 -5.98 -32.63 38.27
N ALA A 8 -5.86 -31.71 39.22
CA ALA A 8 -6.99 -30.92 39.70
C ALA A 8 -7.34 -29.75 38.75
N LEU A 9 -6.34 -29.20 37.97
CA LEU A 9 -6.61 -28.19 36.97
C LEU A 9 -7.22 -28.75 35.67
N LEU A 10 -6.99 -30.02 35.37
CA LEU A 10 -7.61 -30.69 34.21
C LEU A 10 -9.03 -31.20 34.50
N LEU A 11 -9.41 -31.37 35.76
CA LEU A 11 -10.79 -31.74 36.14
C LEU A 11 -11.72 -30.54 36.30
N CYS A 12 -11.24 -29.32 36.39
CA CYS A 12 -12.07 -28.11 36.45
C CYS A 12 -12.45 -27.56 35.08
N PHE A 13 -11.93 -28.11 33.97
CA PHE A 13 -12.33 -27.73 32.61
C PHE A 13 -13.28 -28.73 31.93
N SER A 14 -13.69 -29.78 32.62
CA SER A 14 -14.87 -30.59 32.26
C SER A 14 -16.14 -30.02 32.92
N VAL A 15 -16.28 -28.68 32.96
CA VAL A 15 -17.59 -28.06 33.08
C VAL A 15 -18.35 -28.48 31.81
N ALA A 16 -19.32 -29.35 32.00
CA ALA A 16 -20.29 -29.70 31.00
C ALA A 16 -20.61 -28.44 30.17
N LEU A 17 -20.27 -28.46 28.89
CA LEU A 17 -20.97 -27.67 27.89
C LEU A 17 -22.43 -28.14 27.97
N THR A 18 -23.15 -27.69 28.96
CA THR A 18 -24.60 -27.69 28.90
C THR A 18 -24.90 -26.89 27.64
N ALA A 19 -25.43 -27.54 26.62
CA ALA A 19 -25.89 -26.91 25.42
C ALA A 19 -26.63 -25.64 25.84
N ALA A 20 -26.16 -24.48 25.36
CA ALA A 20 -26.84 -23.22 25.64
C ALA A 20 -28.35 -23.47 25.35
N PRO A 21 -29.25 -23.03 26.24
CA PRO A 21 -30.67 -23.28 26.05
C PRO A 21 -31.06 -22.78 24.65
N GLN A 22 -31.51 -23.70 23.80
CA GLN A 22 -31.98 -23.32 22.47
C GLN A 22 -33.15 -22.36 22.68
N LEU A 23 -32.97 -21.10 22.24
CA LEU A 23 -34.06 -20.16 22.26
C LEU A 23 -35.19 -20.71 21.38
N PRO A 24 -36.46 -20.62 21.85
CA PRO A 24 -37.59 -21.20 21.07
C PRO A 24 -37.65 -20.52 19.70
N LYS A 25 -37.84 -21.34 18.67
CA LYS A 25 -38.02 -20.84 17.30
C LYS A 25 -39.23 -19.89 17.29
N GLN A 26 -39.03 -18.72 16.70
CA GLN A 26 -40.09 -17.72 16.60
C GLN A 26 -40.73 -17.83 15.21
N ASP A 27 -42.03 -17.87 15.17
CA ASP A 27 -42.78 -17.89 13.92
C ASP A 27 -42.93 -16.46 13.36
N PRO A 28 -42.80 -16.27 12.03
CA PRO A 28 -42.97 -14.98 11.41
C PRO A 28 -44.43 -14.51 11.36
N LEU A 29 -44.67 -13.23 11.44
CA LEU A 29 -45.96 -12.61 11.17
C LEU A 29 -46.33 -12.60 9.68
N VAL A 30 -45.32 -12.48 8.82
CA VAL A 30 -45.41 -12.55 7.36
C VAL A 30 -44.52 -13.66 6.89
N ASP A 31 -45.02 -14.54 6.05
CA ASP A 31 -44.28 -15.70 5.55
C ASP A 31 -44.58 -15.97 4.07
N PHE A 32 -43.69 -15.53 3.18
CA PHE A 32 -43.73 -15.81 1.75
C PHE A 32 -42.88 -17.03 1.35
N THR A 33 -42.59 -17.95 2.25
CA THR A 33 -41.99 -19.24 1.89
C THR A 33 -42.91 -20.11 1.03
N GLU A 34 -44.22 -19.87 1.11
CA GLU A 34 -45.24 -20.35 0.22
C GLU A 34 -46.09 -19.19 -0.29
N ILE A 35 -46.21 -19.06 -1.61
CA ILE A 35 -46.93 -17.96 -2.26
C ILE A 35 -48.25 -18.47 -2.84
N LYS A 36 -49.34 -17.85 -2.40
CA LYS A 36 -50.68 -18.04 -3.02
C LYS A 36 -50.90 -16.87 -3.98
N THR A 37 -51.37 -17.20 -5.20
CA THR A 37 -51.69 -16.16 -6.19
C THR A 37 -53.21 -16.06 -6.32
N ASP A 38 -53.74 -14.87 -6.07
CA ASP A 38 -55.14 -14.53 -6.23
C ASP A 38 -55.32 -13.16 -6.88
N ASN A 39 -56.11 -13.12 -7.95
CA ASN A 39 -56.40 -11.88 -8.71
C ASN A 39 -55.13 -11.10 -9.08
N GLY A 40 -54.05 -11.81 -9.49
CA GLY A 40 -52.76 -11.23 -9.87
C GLY A 40 -51.96 -10.67 -8.71
N LYS A 41 -52.36 -10.90 -7.48
CA LYS A 41 -51.60 -10.51 -6.27
C LYS A 41 -51.01 -11.76 -5.63
N TRP A 42 -49.89 -11.57 -4.93
CA TRP A 42 -49.18 -12.62 -4.20
C TRP A 42 -49.50 -12.49 -2.71
N ILE A 43 -50.10 -13.50 -2.13
CA ILE A 43 -50.53 -13.53 -0.74
C ILE A 43 -49.55 -14.42 0.03
N ASP A 44 -49.08 -13.97 1.18
CA ASP A 44 -48.24 -14.77 2.07
C ASP A 44 -49.00 -15.94 2.73
N LYS A 45 -48.27 -16.92 3.21
CA LYS A 45 -48.80 -18.13 3.83
C LYS A 45 -49.74 -17.86 5.01
N THR A 46 -49.46 -16.80 5.77
CA THR A 46 -50.25 -16.43 6.94
C THR A 46 -51.51 -15.62 6.57
N GLY A 47 -51.57 -15.09 5.35
CA GLY A 47 -52.64 -14.20 4.90
C GLY A 47 -52.55 -12.78 5.49
N ASN A 48 -51.46 -12.45 6.12
CA ASN A 48 -51.24 -11.18 6.78
C ASN A 48 -50.67 -10.08 5.87
N ALA A 49 -50.06 -10.47 4.76
CA ALA A 49 -49.46 -9.53 3.82
C ALA A 49 -49.78 -9.89 2.36
N VAL A 50 -49.85 -8.85 1.54
CA VAL A 50 -50.12 -9.01 0.09
C VAL A 50 -49.10 -8.23 -0.70
N ILE A 51 -48.48 -8.86 -1.68
CA ILE A 51 -47.64 -8.17 -2.66
C ILE A 51 -48.50 -7.91 -3.91
N THR A 52 -48.56 -6.62 -4.30
CA THR A 52 -49.12 -6.23 -5.60
C THR A 52 -47.97 -6.08 -6.57
N PRO A 53 -47.83 -6.96 -7.58
CA PRO A 53 -46.70 -6.89 -8.52
C PRO A 53 -46.69 -5.59 -9.33
N GLY A 54 -45.48 -5.06 -9.57
CA GLY A 54 -45.27 -4.04 -10.58
C GLY A 54 -45.59 -4.58 -11.99
N LYS A 55 -45.75 -3.68 -12.96
CA LYS A 55 -46.18 -4.04 -14.33
C LYS A 55 -45.31 -5.10 -15.02
N THR A 56 -44.02 -5.10 -14.74
CA THR A 56 -43.02 -6.00 -15.33
C THR A 56 -42.50 -7.07 -14.35
N ALA A 57 -42.94 -7.02 -13.09
CA ALA A 57 -42.59 -8.04 -12.11
C ALA A 57 -43.30 -9.38 -12.44
N LYS A 58 -42.62 -10.50 -12.25
CA LYS A 58 -43.12 -11.82 -12.62
C LYS A 58 -42.85 -12.84 -11.51
N GLU A 59 -43.69 -13.90 -11.48
CA GLU A 59 -43.28 -15.11 -10.75
C GLU A 59 -42.10 -15.78 -11.46
N GLY A 60 -41.17 -16.31 -10.69
CA GLY A 60 -40.00 -17.07 -11.16
C GLY A 60 -39.69 -18.21 -10.23
N VAL A 61 -38.54 -18.81 -10.45
CA VAL A 61 -38.03 -19.89 -9.63
C VAL A 61 -37.03 -19.33 -8.62
N GLY A 62 -37.32 -19.50 -7.37
CA GLY A 62 -36.52 -19.11 -6.22
C GLY A 62 -35.48 -20.16 -5.86
N PRO A 63 -34.82 -20.00 -4.71
CA PRO A 63 -33.94 -21.01 -4.19
C PRO A 63 -34.70 -22.32 -4.01
N PHE A 64 -34.05 -23.40 -4.37
CA PHE A 64 -34.57 -24.75 -4.12
C PHE A 64 -35.87 -25.10 -4.85
N GLY A 65 -36.11 -24.46 -6.02
CA GLY A 65 -37.27 -24.72 -6.85
C GLY A 65 -38.59 -24.12 -6.36
N LYS A 66 -38.57 -23.32 -5.29
CA LYS A 66 -39.77 -22.62 -4.77
C LYS A 66 -40.11 -21.43 -5.65
N LYS A 67 -41.36 -20.90 -5.50
CA LYS A 67 -41.76 -19.66 -6.18
C LYS A 67 -41.00 -18.47 -5.66
N ALA A 68 -40.75 -17.52 -6.53
CA ALA A 68 -40.00 -16.29 -6.24
C ALA A 68 -40.54 -15.10 -7.04
N PHE A 69 -40.11 -13.91 -6.68
CA PHE A 69 -40.44 -12.66 -7.33
C PHE A 69 -39.26 -12.21 -8.21
N CYS A 70 -39.48 -12.06 -9.51
CA CYS A 70 -38.47 -11.62 -10.47
C CYS A 70 -38.69 -10.17 -10.87
N PHE A 71 -37.60 -9.38 -10.85
CA PHE A 71 -37.56 -7.97 -11.18
C PHE A 71 -36.58 -7.72 -12.33
N ASP A 72 -36.93 -6.82 -13.25
CA ASP A 72 -36.12 -6.49 -14.43
C ASP A 72 -35.18 -5.31 -14.20
N GLY A 73 -35.19 -4.71 -13.02
CA GLY A 73 -34.37 -3.55 -12.68
C GLY A 73 -35.00 -2.20 -13.03
N THR A 74 -36.16 -2.20 -13.67
CA THR A 74 -36.90 -0.98 -14.00
C THR A 74 -37.87 -0.54 -12.91
N ARG A 75 -38.30 0.73 -12.92
CA ARG A 75 -39.36 1.20 -12.01
C ARG A 75 -40.68 0.44 -12.17
N SER A 76 -40.92 -0.05 -13.37
CA SER A 76 -42.12 -0.83 -13.68
C SER A 76 -42.17 -2.20 -12.98
N SER A 77 -41.02 -2.72 -12.54
CA SER A 77 -40.95 -3.97 -11.76
C SER A 77 -41.08 -3.79 -10.26
N VAL A 78 -41.00 -2.54 -9.75
CA VAL A 78 -41.17 -2.29 -8.32
C VAL A 78 -42.56 -2.70 -7.89
N SER A 79 -42.63 -3.58 -6.91
CA SER A 79 -43.86 -4.14 -6.36
C SER A 79 -44.16 -3.58 -4.98
N SER A 80 -45.40 -3.55 -4.56
CA SER A 80 -45.77 -3.03 -3.26
C SER A 80 -46.19 -4.18 -2.33
N LEU A 81 -45.56 -4.22 -1.13
CA LEU A 81 -45.88 -5.14 -0.04
C LEU A 81 -46.76 -4.43 0.95
N ASP A 82 -48.04 -4.82 1.01
CA ASP A 82 -49.03 -4.24 1.94
C ASP A 82 -49.02 -5.01 3.27
N LEU A 83 -48.67 -4.31 4.33
CA LEU A 83 -48.60 -4.76 5.72
C LEU A 83 -49.74 -4.24 6.59
N SER A 84 -50.78 -3.61 6.01
CA SER A 84 -51.85 -2.95 6.75
C SER A 84 -52.48 -3.80 7.83
N LYS A 85 -52.61 -5.12 7.61
CA LYS A 85 -53.22 -6.05 8.58
C LYS A 85 -52.38 -6.30 9.84
N ILE A 86 -51.06 -6.14 9.74
CA ILE A 86 -50.12 -6.41 10.84
C ILE A 86 -49.44 -5.15 11.35
N PHE A 87 -49.70 -4.00 10.75
CA PHE A 87 -48.99 -2.76 11.01
C PHE A 87 -49.04 -2.36 12.50
N ALA A 88 -50.17 -2.57 13.16
CA ALA A 88 -50.30 -2.32 14.58
C ALA A 88 -49.52 -3.32 15.46
N LYS A 89 -49.16 -4.50 14.94
CA LYS A 89 -48.31 -5.47 15.63
C LYS A 89 -46.84 -5.19 15.44
N LEU A 90 -46.48 -4.50 14.33
CA LEU A 90 -45.14 -4.02 14.05
C LEU A 90 -44.86 -2.66 14.70
N ASP A 91 -45.57 -2.34 15.75
CA ASP A 91 -45.70 -1.13 16.57
C ASP A 91 -44.40 -0.47 16.99
N GLY A 92 -43.46 -0.57 16.17
CA GLY A 92 -42.29 0.28 16.10
C GLY A 92 -41.10 -0.07 16.94
N PHE A 93 -41.19 -1.03 17.81
CA PHE A 93 -40.14 -1.19 18.79
C PHE A 93 -39.11 -2.24 18.46
N ASP A 94 -39.50 -3.37 17.93
CA ASP A 94 -38.59 -4.44 17.55
C ASP A 94 -39.11 -5.13 16.33
N TYR A 95 -38.28 -5.49 15.40
CA TYR A 95 -38.65 -6.32 14.25
C TYR A 95 -37.47 -7.06 13.65
N SER A 96 -37.76 -8.08 12.89
CA SER A 96 -36.78 -8.76 12.04
C SER A 96 -37.37 -8.95 10.65
N LEU A 97 -36.52 -8.85 9.66
CA LEU A 97 -36.83 -9.06 8.25
C LEU A 97 -35.81 -10.02 7.66
N SER A 98 -36.26 -10.97 6.86
CA SER A 98 -35.38 -11.92 6.19
C SER A 98 -35.88 -12.23 4.79
N PHE A 99 -34.97 -12.48 3.85
CA PHE A 99 -35.28 -12.92 2.49
C PHE A 99 -34.06 -13.51 1.79
N TRP A 100 -34.30 -14.27 0.75
CA TRP A 100 -33.32 -14.73 -0.20
C TRP A 100 -33.31 -13.82 -1.44
N PHE A 101 -32.14 -13.58 -2.00
CA PHE A 101 -32.01 -12.81 -3.24
C PHE A 101 -30.88 -13.31 -4.13
N LYS A 102 -31.07 -13.10 -5.44
CA LYS A 102 -30.05 -13.31 -6.47
C LYS A 102 -30.14 -12.16 -7.45
N CYS A 103 -28.99 -11.54 -7.74
CA CYS A 103 -28.91 -10.44 -8.69
C CYS A 103 -28.27 -10.89 -9.99
N ASP A 104 -28.82 -10.48 -11.12
CA ASP A 104 -28.25 -10.79 -12.43
C ASP A 104 -27.14 -9.83 -12.82
N ASN A 105 -27.26 -8.58 -12.36
CA ASN A 105 -26.24 -7.56 -12.63
C ASN A 105 -26.25 -6.49 -11.55
N PHE A 106 -25.06 -6.12 -11.06
CA PHE A 106 -24.86 -5.05 -10.08
C PHE A 106 -24.48 -3.69 -10.68
N LEU A 107 -24.24 -3.63 -11.98
CA LEU A 107 -23.46 -2.54 -12.57
C LEU A 107 -24.26 -1.38 -13.15
N ASP A 108 -25.59 -1.41 -13.16
CA ASP A 108 -26.33 -0.28 -13.73
C ASP A 108 -26.74 0.73 -12.64
N THR A 109 -25.74 1.49 -12.15
CA THR A 109 -25.92 2.51 -11.13
C THR A 109 -26.64 3.75 -11.64
N LYS A 110 -26.73 3.98 -12.95
CA LYS A 110 -27.39 5.17 -13.53
C LYS A 110 -28.93 5.08 -13.47
N GLU A 111 -29.50 3.93 -13.72
CA GLU A 111 -30.93 3.72 -13.62
C GLU A 111 -31.41 3.52 -12.17
N ASN A 112 -30.61 2.88 -11.32
CA ASN A 112 -30.91 2.67 -9.91
C ASN A 112 -30.90 3.96 -9.06
N ASN A 113 -30.20 5.00 -9.45
CA ASN A 113 -30.22 6.30 -8.77
C ASN A 113 -31.56 7.04 -8.91
N GLN A 114 -32.46 6.62 -9.78
CA GLN A 114 -33.76 7.25 -9.95
C GLN A 114 -34.85 6.61 -9.07
N ALA A 115 -34.58 5.50 -8.40
CA ALA A 115 -35.46 4.91 -7.40
C ALA A 115 -35.42 5.67 -6.05
N ALA A 116 -34.80 6.84 -5.98
CA ALA A 116 -34.67 7.67 -4.78
C ALA A 116 -35.92 8.50 -4.54
N GLY A 117 -37.02 7.86 -4.30
CA GLY A 117 -38.25 8.48 -3.83
C GLY A 117 -38.92 7.61 -2.82
N ASN A 118 -39.16 8.07 -1.62
CA ASN A 118 -40.06 7.53 -0.59
C ASN A 118 -40.01 5.98 -0.39
N TYR A 119 -38.84 5.39 -0.23
CA TYR A 119 -38.73 3.97 0.01
C TYR A 119 -38.39 3.68 1.48
N ILE A 120 -39.40 3.16 2.18
CA ILE A 120 -39.13 2.14 3.17
C ILE A 120 -39.20 0.86 2.37
N GLY A 121 -38.11 0.36 1.94
CA GLY A 121 -38.12 -0.81 1.11
C GLY A 121 -36.85 -1.60 1.31
N ILE A 122 -36.95 -2.83 0.96
CA ILE A 122 -35.80 -3.65 0.66
C ILE A 122 -35.19 -3.04 -0.62
N GLY A 123 -34.56 -1.89 -0.45
CA GLY A 123 -33.81 -1.25 -1.50
C GLY A 123 -32.37 -1.69 -1.39
N MET A 124 -31.88 -2.48 -2.32
CA MET A 124 -30.45 -2.72 -2.47
C MET A 124 -29.86 -1.60 -3.33
N LYS A 125 -29.13 -0.67 -2.69
CA LYS A 125 -28.27 0.23 -3.43
C LYS A 125 -26.86 -0.38 -3.43
N MET A 126 -26.45 -0.91 -4.56
CA MET A 126 -25.14 -1.49 -4.71
C MET A 126 -24.23 -0.47 -5.40
N ASN A 127 -23.27 0.06 -4.67
CA ASN A 127 -22.36 1.08 -5.20
C ASN A 127 -21.15 0.50 -5.96
N SER A 128 -20.90 -0.80 -5.80
CA SER A 128 -19.83 -1.53 -6.51
C SER A 128 -20.00 -3.03 -6.31
N LEU A 129 -19.23 -3.83 -7.03
CA LEU A 129 -19.16 -5.30 -6.87
C LEU A 129 -18.78 -5.77 -5.45
N GLU A 130 -18.30 -4.86 -4.60
CA GLU A 130 -17.77 -5.16 -3.27
C GLU A 130 -18.66 -4.61 -2.14
N HIS A 131 -19.65 -3.78 -2.45
CA HIS A 131 -20.47 -3.11 -1.44
C HIS A 131 -21.95 -3.27 -1.74
N ALA A 132 -22.66 -3.88 -0.83
CA ALA A 132 -24.13 -3.83 -0.79
C ALA A 132 -24.55 -2.86 0.31
N THR A 133 -25.34 -1.87 -0.03
CA THR A 133 -25.95 -0.96 0.94
C THR A 133 -27.43 -1.30 1.02
N PHE A 134 -27.89 -1.71 2.18
CA PHE A 134 -29.29 -1.96 2.45
C PHE A 134 -29.87 -0.75 3.15
N SER A 135 -30.91 -0.17 2.58
CA SER A 135 -31.64 0.92 3.21
C SER A 135 -32.95 0.39 3.77
N ILE A 136 -33.08 0.41 5.09
CA ILE A 136 -34.34 0.19 5.78
C ILE A 136 -34.65 1.49 6.49
N GLY A 137 -35.71 2.18 6.08
CA GLY A 137 -36.08 3.45 6.68
C GLY A 137 -36.39 4.53 5.64
N GLY A 138 -37.10 5.59 6.08
CA GLY A 138 -37.47 6.71 5.22
C GLY A 138 -36.28 7.45 4.65
N ILE A 139 -36.55 8.22 3.61
CA ILE A 139 -35.60 8.96 2.81
C ILE A 139 -34.56 9.71 3.64
N GLY A 140 -33.29 9.47 3.32
CA GLY A 140 -32.17 10.29 3.78
C GLY A 140 -31.71 10.07 5.22
N ARG A 141 -32.25 9.12 5.96
CA ARG A 141 -31.98 8.95 7.38
C ARG A 141 -31.74 7.52 7.84
N GLY A 142 -30.91 6.79 7.20
CA GLY A 142 -30.43 5.52 7.74
C GLY A 142 -30.46 4.38 6.75
N GLY A 143 -29.30 3.83 6.52
CA GLY A 143 -29.10 2.59 5.83
C GLY A 143 -28.01 1.82 6.58
N ILE A 144 -28.09 0.50 6.52
CA ILE A 144 -27.00 -0.37 6.95
C ILE A 144 -26.27 -0.78 5.69
N GLY A 145 -25.00 -0.43 5.60
CA GLY A 145 -24.14 -0.89 4.52
C GLY A 145 -23.45 -2.19 4.92
N SER A 146 -23.35 -3.12 4.00
CA SER A 146 -22.58 -4.36 4.21
C SER A 146 -21.08 -4.13 4.34
N GLY A 147 -20.59 -2.90 4.14
CA GLY A 147 -19.17 -2.64 4.08
C GLY A 147 -18.51 -3.43 2.95
N TRP A 148 -17.31 -3.95 3.22
CA TRP A 148 -16.52 -4.74 2.26
C TRP A 148 -16.95 -6.22 2.15
N PHE A 149 -18.14 -6.56 2.54
CA PHE A 149 -18.61 -7.93 2.45
C PHE A 149 -18.95 -8.30 1.00
N GLN A 150 -18.29 -9.32 0.49
CA GLN A 150 -18.51 -9.81 -0.87
C GLN A 150 -19.80 -10.62 -0.95
N ILE A 151 -20.76 -10.10 -1.68
CA ILE A 151 -21.95 -10.83 -2.12
C ILE A 151 -21.66 -11.40 -3.50
N ASN A 152 -21.84 -12.69 -3.70
CA ASN A 152 -21.78 -13.24 -5.04
C ASN A 152 -23.10 -12.98 -5.76
N PRO A 153 -23.12 -12.12 -6.79
CA PRO A 153 -24.36 -11.73 -7.46
C PRO A 153 -25.05 -12.89 -8.18
N LYS A 154 -24.29 -13.83 -8.66
CA LYS A 154 -24.82 -14.97 -9.44
C LYS A 154 -25.37 -16.11 -8.60
N ARG A 155 -25.22 -16.02 -7.28
CA ARG A 155 -25.69 -17.02 -6.31
C ARG A 155 -26.85 -16.53 -5.49
N TRP A 156 -27.56 -17.44 -4.90
CA TRP A 156 -28.54 -17.12 -3.87
C TRP A 156 -27.82 -16.66 -2.60
N ASN A 157 -28.24 -15.53 -2.10
CA ASN A 157 -27.75 -14.97 -0.85
C ASN A 157 -28.93 -14.78 0.10
N HIS A 158 -28.74 -15.15 1.36
CA HIS A 158 -29.69 -14.90 2.42
C HIS A 158 -29.35 -13.60 3.14
N LEU A 159 -30.35 -12.74 3.32
CA LEU A 159 -30.21 -11.52 4.09
C LEU A 159 -31.20 -11.52 5.25
N ALA A 160 -30.73 -11.10 6.43
CA ALA A 160 -31.63 -10.78 7.52
C ALA A 160 -31.19 -9.46 8.18
N VAL A 161 -32.19 -8.69 8.62
CA VAL A 161 -31.99 -7.52 9.46
C VAL A 161 -32.76 -7.73 10.75
N VAL A 162 -32.08 -7.55 11.85
CA VAL A 162 -32.65 -7.64 13.20
C VAL A 162 -32.54 -6.30 13.87
N TYR A 163 -33.66 -5.68 14.17
CA TYR A 163 -33.74 -4.38 14.86
C TYR A 163 -34.29 -4.55 16.27
N SER A 164 -33.61 -3.96 17.24
CA SER A 164 -34.06 -3.85 18.62
C SER A 164 -34.00 -2.41 19.08
N GLN A 165 -35.12 -1.84 19.42
CA GLN A 165 -35.21 -0.50 19.96
C GLN A 165 -34.69 -0.41 21.39
N GLU A 166 -34.97 -1.42 22.20
CA GLU A 166 -34.44 -1.49 23.57
C GLU A 166 -32.92 -1.36 23.58
N LYS A 167 -32.26 -2.11 22.68
CA LYS A 167 -30.80 -2.06 22.50
C LYS A 167 -30.32 -0.93 21.61
N ARG A 168 -31.23 -0.19 20.98
CA ARG A 168 -30.94 0.84 19.96
C ARG A 168 -29.97 0.34 18.90
N MET A 169 -30.17 -0.88 18.41
CA MET A 169 -29.24 -1.57 17.52
C MET A 169 -29.99 -2.22 16.37
N ALA A 170 -29.45 -2.03 15.18
CA ALA A 170 -29.80 -2.82 14.02
C ALA A 170 -28.61 -3.68 13.62
N ARG A 171 -28.84 -4.97 13.40
CA ARG A 171 -27.82 -5.92 12.95
C ARG A 171 -28.19 -6.47 11.58
N LEU A 172 -27.23 -6.39 10.66
CA LEU A 172 -27.35 -6.95 9.33
C LEU A 172 -26.63 -8.30 9.27
N TYR A 173 -27.34 -9.31 8.78
CA TYR A 173 -26.80 -10.62 8.49
C TYR A 173 -26.80 -10.87 6.98
N ILE A 174 -25.71 -11.41 6.47
CA ILE A 174 -25.62 -11.91 5.09
C ILE A 174 -25.12 -13.35 5.15
N ASN A 175 -25.87 -14.24 4.51
CA ASN A 175 -25.60 -15.67 4.51
C ASN A 175 -25.40 -16.24 5.93
N GLY A 176 -26.20 -15.76 6.87
CA GLY A 176 -26.16 -16.19 8.27
C GLY A 176 -25.11 -15.52 9.14
N LEU A 177 -24.21 -14.72 8.57
CA LEU A 177 -23.13 -14.03 9.29
C LEU A 177 -23.53 -12.60 9.65
N ALA A 178 -23.30 -12.20 10.89
CA ALA A 178 -23.45 -10.83 11.33
C ALA A 178 -22.32 -9.96 10.72
N ILE A 179 -22.70 -9.04 9.84
CA ILE A 179 -21.74 -8.22 9.08
C ILE A 179 -21.56 -6.85 9.69
N VAL A 180 -22.65 -6.24 10.13
CA VAL A 180 -22.64 -4.87 10.67
C VAL A 180 -23.60 -4.78 11.84
N ASP A 181 -23.14 -4.14 12.90
CA ASP A 181 -23.98 -3.59 13.97
C ASP A 181 -23.99 -2.08 13.83
N SER A 182 -25.17 -1.50 13.75
CA SER A 182 -25.32 -0.05 13.77
C SER A 182 -25.89 0.40 15.13
N ASN A 183 -25.15 1.19 15.87
CA ASN A 183 -25.65 1.90 17.05
C ASN A 183 -26.59 3.00 16.60
N GLY A 184 -27.85 2.65 16.45
CA GLY A 184 -28.80 3.30 15.60
C GLY A 184 -29.49 4.53 16.13
N GLY A 185 -28.85 5.62 16.35
CA GLY A 185 -29.56 6.90 16.42
C GLY A 185 -30.26 7.32 15.12
N LYS A 186 -30.29 6.45 14.11
CA LYS A 186 -30.82 6.75 12.76
C LYS A 186 -31.80 5.71 12.19
N PHE A 187 -32.17 4.68 12.96
CA PHE A 187 -33.25 3.79 12.56
C PHE A 187 -34.57 4.27 13.14
N TRP A 188 -35.51 4.51 12.27
CA TRP A 188 -36.86 4.87 12.68
C TRP A 188 -37.67 3.57 12.76
N PRO A 189 -38.51 3.46 13.81
CA PRO A 189 -39.50 2.40 13.80
C PRO A 189 -40.37 2.47 12.54
N LEU A 190 -40.81 1.32 12.05
CA LEU A 190 -41.63 1.24 10.82
C LEU A 190 -42.91 2.07 10.94
N ASP A 191 -43.46 2.22 12.16
CA ASP A 191 -44.68 2.98 12.45
C ASP A 191 -44.50 4.50 12.38
N GLN A 192 -43.39 5.05 12.82
CA GLN A 192 -43.11 6.47 12.78
C GLN A 192 -42.98 7.03 11.36
N ALA A 193 -42.71 6.15 10.41
CA ALA A 193 -42.68 6.51 9.01
C ALA A 193 -44.08 6.60 8.36
N GLY A 194 -45.16 6.12 9.02
CA GLY A 194 -46.49 6.16 8.52
C GLY A 194 -46.77 5.26 7.31
N TYR A 195 -45.86 4.34 7.00
CA TYR A 195 -45.93 3.53 5.77
C TYR A 195 -46.42 2.12 6.04
N LYS A 196 -47.70 1.87 5.75
CA LYS A 196 -48.31 0.53 5.77
C LYS A 196 -47.93 -0.31 4.56
N VAL A 197 -47.32 0.29 3.56
CA VAL A 197 -46.93 -0.35 2.30
C VAL A 197 -45.47 -0.16 2.07
N LEU A 198 -44.74 -1.26 1.92
CA LEU A 198 -43.30 -1.27 1.56
C LEU A 198 -43.15 -1.53 0.07
N ASN A 199 -42.21 -0.88 -0.56
CA ASN A 199 -41.80 -1.20 -1.92
C ASN A 199 -40.75 -2.30 -1.90
N ILE A 200 -40.90 -3.32 -2.76
CA ILE A 200 -39.96 -4.41 -2.97
C ILE A 200 -39.53 -4.48 -4.44
N GLY A 201 -38.28 -4.84 -4.70
CA GLY A 201 -37.71 -4.85 -6.02
C GLY A 201 -36.77 -3.65 -6.27
N GLY A 202 -36.74 -3.12 -7.50
CA GLY A 202 -35.86 -2.02 -7.87
C GLY A 202 -34.41 -2.44 -8.21
N PHE A 203 -34.15 -3.74 -8.34
CA PHE A 203 -32.90 -4.32 -8.83
C PHE A 203 -33.24 -5.36 -9.91
N LYS A 204 -32.28 -5.69 -10.76
CA LYS A 204 -32.43 -6.77 -11.72
C LYS A 204 -32.03 -8.09 -11.06
N GLY A 205 -33.03 -8.94 -10.82
CA GLY A 205 -32.80 -10.21 -10.13
C GLY A 205 -34.05 -10.83 -9.54
N THR A 206 -33.86 -11.71 -8.58
CA THR A 206 -34.95 -12.49 -7.98
C THR A 206 -34.88 -12.37 -6.45
N LEU A 207 -36.07 -12.32 -5.82
CA LEU A 207 -36.26 -12.26 -4.39
C LEU A 207 -37.23 -13.39 -3.97
N ALA A 208 -36.93 -14.05 -2.85
CA ALA A 208 -37.75 -15.19 -2.36
C ALA A 208 -37.76 -15.24 -0.83
N ASP A 209 -38.70 -16.03 -0.31
CA ASP A 209 -38.85 -16.38 1.11
C ASP A 209 -38.81 -15.13 2.02
N VAL A 210 -39.55 -14.08 1.68
CA VAL A 210 -39.68 -12.88 2.50
C VAL A 210 -40.44 -13.19 3.78
N GLN A 211 -39.79 -12.95 4.91
CA GLN A 211 -40.38 -13.20 6.24
C GLN A 211 -40.18 -11.97 7.13
N ILE A 212 -41.17 -11.66 7.96
CA ILE A 212 -41.17 -10.53 8.91
C ILE A 212 -41.66 -10.99 10.27
N TRP A 213 -40.91 -10.62 11.31
CA TRP A 213 -41.24 -10.86 12.72
C TRP A 213 -41.47 -9.52 13.46
N ASP A 214 -42.27 -9.55 14.51
CA ASP A 214 -42.52 -8.43 15.43
C ASP A 214 -41.50 -8.31 16.58
N LYS A 215 -40.39 -9.03 16.45
CA LYS A 215 -39.34 -9.08 17.48
C LYS A 215 -37.99 -9.44 16.88
N PRO A 216 -36.88 -9.20 17.63
CA PRO A 216 -35.56 -9.64 17.23
C PRO A 216 -35.46 -11.16 17.23
N ILE A 217 -35.17 -11.76 16.08
CA ILE A 217 -34.83 -13.19 16.04
C ILE A 217 -33.37 -13.41 16.47
N PRO A 218 -33.09 -14.53 17.17
CA PRO A 218 -31.73 -14.82 17.62
C PRO A 218 -30.79 -15.13 16.43
N PRO A 219 -29.47 -14.87 16.56
CA PRO A 219 -28.48 -15.18 15.53
C PRO A 219 -28.52 -16.64 15.06
N GLU A 220 -28.73 -17.56 15.97
CA GLU A 220 -28.86 -19.00 15.67
C GLU A 220 -30.03 -19.30 14.74
N GLN A 221 -31.16 -18.62 14.92
CA GLN A 221 -32.32 -18.77 14.02
C GLN A 221 -31.98 -18.26 12.63
N VAL A 222 -31.31 -17.10 12.53
CA VAL A 222 -30.85 -16.56 11.22
C VAL A 222 -29.93 -17.56 10.53
N LEU A 223 -29.02 -18.16 11.26
CA LEU A 223 -28.09 -19.14 10.70
C LEU A 223 -28.80 -20.41 10.26
N ASN A 224 -29.74 -20.93 11.06
CA ASN A 224 -30.53 -22.10 10.71
C ASN A 224 -31.43 -21.88 9.49
N MET A 225 -31.95 -20.67 9.31
CA MET A 225 -32.71 -20.27 8.11
C MET A 225 -31.82 -20.21 6.87
N THR A 226 -30.53 -19.97 7.04
CA THR A 226 -29.58 -19.95 5.96
C THR A 226 -29.04 -21.33 5.61
N LEU A 227 -28.56 -22.08 6.60
CA LEU A 227 -27.93 -23.40 6.40
C LEU A 227 -28.92 -24.55 6.33
N THR A 228 -29.88 -24.44 5.44
CA THR A 228 -30.79 -25.54 5.15
C THR A 228 -30.07 -26.64 4.36
N PRO A 229 -30.54 -27.93 4.42
CA PRO A 229 -29.94 -29.01 3.61
C PRO A 229 -29.92 -28.70 2.12
N GLU A 230 -30.94 -28.01 1.61
CA GLU A 230 -30.99 -27.57 0.21
C GLU A 230 -29.94 -26.50 -0.12
N TYR A 231 -29.68 -25.55 0.77
CA TYR A 231 -28.64 -24.56 0.58
C TYR A 231 -27.25 -25.20 0.62
N VAL A 232 -27.01 -26.11 1.56
CA VAL A 232 -25.77 -26.88 1.61
C VAL A 232 -25.57 -27.64 0.29
N LYS A 233 -26.58 -28.28 -0.23
CA LYS A 233 -26.54 -28.94 -1.54
C LYS A 233 -26.26 -27.95 -2.68
N SER A 234 -26.82 -26.75 -2.63
CA SER A 234 -26.51 -25.71 -3.64
C SER A 234 -25.07 -25.23 -3.56
N LEU A 235 -24.49 -25.12 -2.37
CA LEU A 235 -23.10 -24.81 -2.21
C LEU A 235 -22.17 -25.89 -2.78
N HIS A 236 -22.51 -27.16 -2.60
CA HIS A 236 -21.79 -28.27 -3.26
C HIS A 236 -21.84 -28.15 -4.78
N ALA A 237 -23.02 -27.87 -5.35
CA ALA A 237 -23.16 -27.66 -6.78
C ALA A 237 -22.36 -26.43 -7.30
N ASP A 238 -22.31 -25.37 -6.52
CA ASP A 238 -21.51 -24.21 -6.85
C ASP A 238 -20.01 -24.52 -6.85
N ILE A 239 -19.55 -25.34 -5.90
CA ILE A 239 -18.17 -25.81 -5.82
C ILE A 239 -17.83 -26.64 -7.07
N ASP A 240 -18.71 -27.59 -7.45
CA ASP A 240 -18.56 -28.44 -8.63
C ASP A 240 -18.53 -27.61 -9.93
N ASP A 241 -19.40 -26.61 -10.05
CA ASP A 241 -19.41 -25.70 -11.22
C ASP A 241 -18.10 -24.95 -11.40
N ILE A 242 -17.45 -24.56 -10.31
CA ILE A 242 -16.11 -23.90 -10.38
C ILE A 242 -15.05 -24.89 -10.86
N ALA A 243 -15.07 -26.14 -10.37
CA ALA A 243 -14.15 -27.17 -10.85
C ALA A 243 -14.34 -27.42 -12.36
N ALA A 244 -15.59 -27.55 -12.80
CA ALA A 244 -15.94 -27.72 -14.21
C ALA A 244 -15.47 -26.54 -15.07
N LYS A 245 -15.65 -25.31 -14.60
CA LYS A 245 -15.12 -24.09 -15.25
C LYS A 245 -13.59 -24.09 -15.39
N CYS A 246 -12.87 -24.81 -14.54
CA CYS A 246 -11.43 -25.01 -14.62
C CYS A 246 -11.07 -26.28 -15.40
N ASP A 247 -12.00 -26.94 -16.10
CA ASP A 247 -11.82 -28.21 -16.79
C ASP A 247 -11.20 -29.29 -15.88
N ASN A 248 -11.55 -29.30 -14.63
CA ASN A 248 -11.03 -30.21 -13.59
C ASN A 248 -9.50 -30.23 -13.49
N ALA A 249 -8.85 -29.08 -13.67
CA ALA A 249 -7.40 -28.97 -13.46
C ALA A 249 -7.02 -29.41 -12.04
N PRO A 250 -5.80 -29.98 -11.82
CA PRO A 250 -5.40 -30.49 -10.50
C PRO A 250 -5.57 -29.51 -9.36
N GLY A 251 -5.24 -28.23 -9.56
CA GLY A 251 -5.44 -27.18 -8.56
C GLY A 251 -6.91 -26.95 -8.22
N ALA A 252 -7.81 -27.01 -9.21
CA ALA A 252 -9.24 -26.88 -8.98
C ALA A 252 -9.78 -28.10 -8.20
N VAL A 253 -9.37 -29.31 -8.57
CA VAL A 253 -9.78 -30.56 -7.87
C VAL A 253 -9.32 -30.52 -6.41
N LEU A 254 -8.11 -30.06 -6.15
CA LEU A 254 -7.60 -29.89 -4.78
C LEU A 254 -8.45 -28.90 -3.97
N MET A 255 -8.73 -27.72 -4.51
CA MET A 255 -9.53 -26.69 -3.84
C MET A 255 -10.96 -27.18 -3.55
N THR A 256 -11.60 -27.77 -4.55
CA THR A 256 -13.00 -28.25 -4.41
C THR A 256 -13.09 -29.38 -3.39
N GLY A 257 -12.16 -30.33 -3.39
CA GLY A 257 -12.13 -31.39 -2.39
C GLY A 257 -12.08 -30.84 -0.97
N ILE A 258 -11.21 -29.87 -0.71
CA ILE A 258 -11.11 -29.23 0.59
C ILE A 258 -12.41 -28.51 0.98
N LEU A 259 -13.03 -27.80 0.03
CA LEU A 259 -14.25 -27.05 0.31
C LEU A 259 -15.46 -27.97 0.56
N HIS A 260 -15.56 -29.08 -0.16
CA HIS A 260 -16.57 -30.09 0.10
C HIS A 260 -16.43 -30.68 1.52
N ASP A 261 -15.24 -31.10 1.88
CA ASP A 261 -14.94 -31.63 3.23
C ASP A 261 -15.23 -30.62 4.34
N GLU A 262 -14.88 -29.34 4.14
CA GLU A 262 -15.16 -28.27 5.12
C GLU A 262 -16.67 -28.03 5.24
N LEU A 263 -17.39 -27.98 4.13
CA LEU A 263 -18.83 -27.75 4.11
C LEU A 263 -19.58 -28.91 4.80
N ASP A 264 -19.22 -30.15 4.53
CA ASP A 264 -19.82 -31.33 5.17
C ASP A 264 -19.59 -31.34 6.68
N LYS A 265 -18.37 -31.05 7.11
CA LYS A 265 -18.03 -30.93 8.54
C LYS A 265 -18.83 -29.83 9.23
N LEU A 266 -18.94 -28.66 8.60
CA LEU A 266 -19.71 -27.53 9.15
C LEU A 266 -21.21 -27.84 9.23
N ALA A 267 -21.79 -28.45 8.17
CA ALA A 267 -23.19 -28.80 8.14
C ALA A 267 -23.59 -29.84 9.23
N ALA A 268 -22.64 -30.69 9.63
CA ALA A 268 -22.84 -31.68 10.70
C ALA A 268 -22.68 -31.07 12.12
N MET A 269 -22.07 -29.89 12.29
CA MET A 269 -21.87 -29.28 13.60
C MET A 269 -23.11 -28.56 14.11
N LYS A 270 -23.38 -28.71 15.42
CA LYS A 270 -24.47 -27.97 16.10
C LYS A 270 -23.96 -27.53 17.48
N PRO A 271 -23.82 -26.23 17.79
CA PRO A 271 -24.01 -25.11 16.84
C PRO A 271 -22.90 -25.05 15.80
N VAL A 272 -23.22 -24.44 14.65
CA VAL A 272 -22.22 -24.18 13.59
C VAL A 272 -21.25 -23.10 14.05
N PRO A 273 -19.93 -23.32 13.99
CA PRO A 273 -18.95 -22.31 14.34
C PRO A 273 -18.94 -21.17 13.30
N MET A 274 -19.46 -19.99 13.66
CA MET A 274 -19.60 -18.83 12.78
C MET A 274 -18.30 -18.44 12.07
N LEU A 275 -17.16 -18.45 12.78
CA LEU A 275 -15.86 -18.10 12.18
C LEU A 275 -15.40 -19.11 11.13
N ALA A 276 -15.67 -20.38 11.33
CA ALA A 276 -15.33 -21.42 10.36
C ALA A 276 -16.23 -21.32 9.12
N TYR A 277 -17.50 -21.01 9.31
CA TYR A 277 -18.43 -20.78 8.21
C TYR A 277 -18.07 -19.52 7.40
N ASP A 278 -17.73 -18.41 8.05
CA ASP A 278 -17.23 -17.20 7.39
C ASP A 278 -15.96 -17.49 6.56
N LYS A 279 -15.04 -18.28 7.13
CA LYS A 279 -13.82 -18.72 6.42
C LYS A 279 -14.17 -19.53 5.17
N LEU A 280 -15.13 -20.45 5.25
CA LEU A 280 -15.58 -21.24 4.10
C LEU A 280 -16.13 -20.35 2.97
N LEU A 281 -17.04 -19.42 3.29
CA LEU A 281 -17.61 -18.53 2.29
C LEU A 281 -16.56 -17.63 1.62
N LYS A 282 -15.60 -17.14 2.39
CA LYS A 282 -14.47 -16.37 1.86
C LYS A 282 -13.59 -17.20 0.93
N ARG A 283 -13.35 -18.47 1.27
CA ARG A 283 -12.59 -19.41 0.42
C ARG A 283 -13.32 -19.70 -0.89
N LEU A 284 -14.62 -19.91 -0.81
CA LEU A 284 -15.44 -20.13 -2.01
C LEU A 284 -15.42 -18.92 -2.96
N ALA A 285 -15.54 -17.70 -2.42
CA ALA A 285 -15.43 -16.48 -3.19
C ALA A 285 -14.01 -16.27 -3.79
N ALA A 286 -12.98 -16.62 -3.03
CA ALA A 286 -11.60 -16.56 -3.51
C ALA A 286 -11.33 -17.56 -4.65
N MET A 287 -11.90 -18.77 -4.55
CA MET A 287 -11.75 -19.80 -5.57
C MET A 287 -12.29 -19.37 -6.94
N GLU A 288 -13.43 -18.68 -6.98
CA GLU A 288 -13.97 -18.13 -8.24
C GLU A 288 -13.00 -17.14 -8.91
N LYS A 289 -12.34 -16.32 -8.11
CA LYS A 289 -11.35 -15.35 -8.62
C LYS A 289 -10.11 -16.03 -9.19
N MET A 290 -9.80 -17.23 -8.75
CA MET A 290 -8.64 -18.00 -9.21
C MET A 290 -8.86 -18.78 -10.52
N ILE A 291 -10.09 -18.86 -11.03
CA ILE A 291 -10.39 -19.58 -12.27
C ILE A 291 -9.45 -19.21 -13.43
N PRO A 292 -9.20 -17.91 -13.73
CA PRO A 292 -8.29 -17.54 -14.82
C PRO A 292 -6.86 -18.07 -14.61
N ALA A 293 -6.36 -17.98 -13.36
CA ALA A 293 -5.02 -18.46 -13.01
C ALA A 293 -4.90 -19.97 -13.20
N VAL A 294 -5.85 -20.72 -12.64
CA VAL A 294 -5.86 -22.20 -12.72
C VAL A 294 -5.87 -22.66 -14.18
N LYS A 295 -6.70 -22.01 -15.03
CA LYS A 295 -6.74 -22.32 -16.47
C LYS A 295 -5.43 -22.04 -17.18
N ALA A 296 -4.84 -20.87 -16.94
CA ALA A 296 -3.60 -20.47 -17.59
C ALA A 296 -2.41 -21.37 -17.18
N LEU A 297 -2.34 -21.75 -15.91
CA LEU A 297 -1.24 -22.56 -15.38
C LEU A 297 -1.29 -24.04 -15.76
N ARG A 298 -2.36 -24.53 -16.39
CA ARG A 298 -2.47 -25.95 -16.84
C ARG A 298 -1.33 -26.41 -17.76
N LYS A 299 -0.75 -25.50 -18.53
CA LYS A 299 0.29 -25.79 -19.52
C LYS A 299 1.70 -25.42 -19.02
N THR A 300 1.84 -25.16 -17.75
CA THR A 300 3.10 -24.76 -17.11
C THR A 300 3.62 -25.82 -16.17
N LYS A 301 4.85 -25.65 -15.67
CA LYS A 301 5.45 -26.52 -14.64
C LYS A 301 4.69 -26.45 -13.29
N LEU A 302 3.77 -25.51 -13.15
CA LEU A 302 2.98 -25.28 -11.91
C LEU A 302 1.62 -25.97 -11.92
N VAL A 303 1.32 -26.80 -12.89
CA VAL A 303 0.01 -27.47 -13.01
C VAL A 303 -0.39 -28.28 -11.78
N ASN A 304 0.56 -28.86 -11.07
CA ASN A 304 0.35 -29.65 -9.86
C ASN A 304 0.72 -28.90 -8.57
N ALA A 305 1.08 -27.61 -8.67
CA ALA A 305 1.41 -26.82 -7.50
C ALA A 305 0.15 -26.58 -6.63
N PRO A 306 0.26 -26.59 -5.30
CA PRO A 306 -0.87 -26.32 -4.42
C PRO A 306 -1.20 -24.82 -4.30
N PHE A 307 -0.84 -24.03 -5.30
CA PHE A 307 -1.03 -22.58 -5.37
C PHE A 307 -1.08 -22.10 -6.82
N ALA A 308 -1.76 -20.98 -7.06
CA ALA A 308 -1.58 -20.18 -8.25
C ALA A 308 -0.40 -19.23 -8.07
N TYR A 309 0.39 -19.07 -9.12
CA TYR A 309 1.47 -18.11 -9.23
C TYR A 309 1.12 -17.05 -10.27
N MET A 310 1.44 -15.81 -9.99
CA MET A 310 1.19 -14.67 -10.88
C MET A 310 2.34 -13.70 -10.78
N GLN A 311 3.00 -13.42 -11.89
CA GLN A 311 3.88 -12.26 -11.96
C GLN A 311 3.03 -10.99 -11.97
N VAL A 312 3.44 -9.97 -11.19
CA VAL A 312 2.82 -8.65 -11.16
C VAL A 312 3.90 -7.58 -11.28
N ARG A 313 3.52 -6.41 -11.76
CA ARG A 313 4.44 -5.25 -11.75
C ARG A 313 4.83 -4.90 -10.32
N ALA A 314 6.12 -4.85 -10.01
CA ALA A 314 6.61 -4.50 -8.69
C ALA A 314 6.24 -3.05 -8.34
N ILE A 315 6.57 -2.11 -9.22
CA ILE A 315 6.25 -0.69 -9.06
C ILE A 315 4.91 -0.43 -9.77
N SER A 316 3.82 -0.46 -9.02
CA SER A 316 2.45 -0.35 -9.52
C SER A 316 1.64 0.64 -8.69
N PRO A 317 0.67 1.36 -9.29
CA PRO A 317 -0.29 2.17 -8.54
C PRO A 317 -1.30 1.31 -7.77
N GLU A 318 -1.37 0.02 -8.05
CA GLU A 318 -2.31 -0.88 -7.41
C GLU A 318 -1.88 -1.22 -5.98
N ILE A 319 -2.81 -1.06 -5.04
CA ILE A 319 -2.62 -1.48 -3.65
C ILE A 319 -2.98 -2.95 -3.52
N ARG A 320 -1.98 -3.79 -3.22
CA ARG A 320 -2.11 -5.23 -3.12
C ARG A 320 -2.16 -5.68 -1.67
N ILE A 321 -3.34 -6.09 -1.24
CA ILE A 321 -3.57 -6.65 0.10
C ILE A 321 -3.97 -8.12 0.00
N PRO A 322 -3.81 -8.92 1.06
CA PRO A 322 -4.04 -10.38 1.00
C PRO A 322 -5.43 -10.81 0.54
N THR A 323 -6.45 -9.97 0.74
CA THR A 323 -7.84 -10.26 0.38
C THR A 323 -8.22 -9.79 -1.03
N LYS A 324 -7.36 -9.03 -1.71
CA LYS A 324 -7.64 -8.44 -3.02
C LYS A 324 -6.90 -9.20 -4.12
N TYR A 325 -7.65 -9.62 -5.16
CA TYR A 325 -7.05 -10.22 -6.35
C TYR A 325 -6.38 -9.12 -7.21
N PRO A 326 -5.18 -9.35 -7.75
CA PRO A 326 -4.49 -8.35 -8.56
C PRO A 326 -5.25 -8.04 -9.86
N SER A 327 -5.16 -6.81 -10.34
CA SER A 327 -5.79 -6.36 -11.58
C SER A 327 -4.93 -6.58 -12.83
N ASP A 328 -3.63 -6.77 -12.65
CA ASP A 328 -2.61 -6.88 -13.70
C ASP A 328 -1.79 -8.18 -13.66
N PRO A 329 -2.39 -9.37 -13.41
CA PRO A 329 -1.64 -10.59 -13.25
C PRO A 329 -1.15 -11.14 -14.60
N VAL A 330 0.10 -11.60 -14.63
CA VAL A 330 0.63 -12.42 -15.75
C VAL A 330 0.77 -13.86 -15.27
N TYR A 331 0.00 -14.75 -15.88
CA TYR A 331 -0.01 -16.17 -15.54
C TYR A 331 1.02 -16.93 -16.38
N SER A 332 2.10 -17.34 -15.73
CA SER A 332 3.16 -18.14 -16.35
C SER A 332 3.93 -18.89 -15.26
N ASP A 333 4.92 -19.68 -15.64
CA ASP A 333 5.94 -20.22 -14.74
C ASP A 333 7.27 -19.46 -14.87
N GLU A 334 7.21 -18.20 -15.29
CA GLU A 334 8.36 -17.32 -15.48
C GLU A 334 8.24 -16.06 -14.62
N LEU A 335 9.40 -15.54 -14.23
CA LEU A 335 9.53 -14.22 -13.60
C LEU A 335 10.58 -13.44 -14.41
N LYS A 336 10.14 -12.43 -15.16
CA LYS A 336 11.00 -11.71 -16.10
C LYS A 336 11.36 -10.33 -15.61
N GLY A 337 12.62 -9.95 -15.83
CA GLY A 337 13.14 -8.62 -15.54
C GLY A 337 14.20 -8.15 -16.51
N THR A 338 14.48 -6.87 -16.47
CA THR A 338 15.55 -6.23 -17.24
C THR A 338 16.34 -5.30 -16.33
N ALA A 339 17.66 -5.31 -16.47
CA ALA A 339 18.55 -4.42 -15.73
C ALA A 339 19.74 -4.00 -16.59
N ALA A 340 20.21 -2.77 -16.43
CA ALA A 340 21.52 -2.36 -16.90
C ALA A 340 22.62 -2.95 -16.01
N LYS A 341 23.86 -2.93 -16.46
CA LYS A 341 25.02 -3.36 -15.64
C LYS A 341 25.13 -2.46 -14.40
N GLY A 342 25.29 -3.06 -13.23
CA GLY A 342 25.33 -2.37 -11.94
C GLY A 342 23.96 -1.92 -11.41
N GLU A 343 22.85 -2.25 -12.07
CA GLU A 343 21.50 -1.88 -11.64
C GLU A 343 20.89 -2.92 -10.70
N TYR A 344 20.17 -2.44 -9.69
CA TYR A 344 19.28 -3.23 -8.83
C TYR A 344 17.84 -3.10 -9.35
N THR A 345 17.27 -4.16 -9.90
CA THR A 345 15.88 -4.15 -10.38
C THR A 345 14.96 -4.89 -9.43
N SER A 346 13.71 -4.45 -9.35
CA SER A 346 12.67 -5.09 -8.53
C SER A 346 11.72 -5.87 -9.39
N LEU A 347 11.49 -7.12 -9.01
CA LEU A 347 10.48 -8.01 -9.56
C LEU A 347 9.49 -8.38 -8.46
N SER A 348 8.26 -8.68 -8.82
CA SER A 348 7.26 -9.08 -7.84
C SER A 348 6.35 -10.17 -8.39
N PHE A 349 5.91 -11.04 -7.50
CA PHE A 349 4.92 -12.06 -7.80
C PHE A 349 3.99 -12.27 -6.61
N ILE A 350 2.84 -12.82 -6.92
CA ILE A 350 1.83 -13.19 -5.93
C ILE A 350 1.65 -14.71 -5.98
N MET A 351 1.57 -15.31 -4.80
CA MET A 351 1.10 -16.66 -4.63
C MET A 351 -0.31 -16.65 -4.03
N TYR A 352 -1.17 -17.45 -4.62
CA TYR A 352 -2.53 -17.65 -4.15
C TYR A 352 -2.70 -19.13 -3.80
N PRO A 353 -2.71 -19.49 -2.51
CA PRO A 353 -2.73 -20.88 -2.08
C PRO A 353 -4.09 -21.54 -2.32
N TYR A 354 -4.08 -22.82 -2.70
CA TYR A 354 -5.26 -23.65 -2.87
C TYR A 354 -5.63 -24.43 -1.60
N MET A 355 -4.78 -24.39 -0.61
CA MET A 355 -4.95 -24.99 0.71
C MET A 355 -4.18 -24.17 1.75
N ASP A 356 -4.48 -24.38 3.04
CA ASP A 356 -3.65 -23.82 4.10
C ASP A 356 -2.27 -24.48 4.08
N MET A 357 -1.22 -23.69 3.94
CA MET A 357 0.18 -24.12 3.95
C MET A 357 0.90 -23.44 5.12
N LYS A 358 1.54 -24.22 5.97
CA LYS A 358 2.25 -23.69 7.13
C LYS A 358 3.64 -23.20 6.79
N LYS A 359 4.29 -23.82 5.79
CA LYS A 359 5.67 -23.55 5.41
C LYS A 359 5.81 -23.50 3.90
N ILE A 360 5.99 -22.31 3.37
CA ILE A 360 6.45 -22.10 2.00
C ILE A 360 7.89 -21.59 2.08
N GLU A 361 8.78 -22.22 1.36
CA GLU A 361 10.20 -21.91 1.30
C GLU A 361 10.65 -21.78 -0.16
N PHE A 362 11.66 -20.96 -0.40
CA PHE A 362 12.21 -20.72 -1.72
C PHE A 362 13.69 -21.08 -1.77
N GLU A 363 14.08 -21.77 -2.82
CA GLU A 363 15.49 -22.04 -3.12
C GLU A 363 15.89 -21.26 -4.36
N LEU A 364 16.67 -20.19 -4.16
CA LEU A 364 17.24 -19.38 -5.22
C LEU A 364 18.48 -20.08 -5.78
N ASN A 365 18.67 -20.00 -7.09
CA ASN A 365 19.82 -20.60 -7.78
C ASN A 365 20.50 -19.55 -8.67
N ASP A 366 21.75 -19.86 -9.07
CA ASP A 366 22.50 -19.03 -10.00
C ASP A 366 21.76 -18.89 -11.33
N LEU A 367 21.88 -17.71 -11.94
CA LEU A 367 21.37 -17.46 -13.27
C LEU A 367 22.52 -17.64 -14.29
N LYS A 368 22.24 -18.31 -15.40
CA LYS A 368 23.22 -18.59 -16.45
C LYS A 368 22.72 -18.13 -17.81
N ASP A 369 23.60 -17.56 -18.61
CA ASP A 369 23.33 -17.28 -20.01
C ASP A 369 23.71 -18.47 -20.92
N SER A 370 23.41 -18.34 -22.21
CA SER A 370 23.74 -19.39 -23.21
C SER A 370 25.24 -19.57 -23.47
N LYS A 371 26.08 -18.64 -23.01
CA LYS A 371 27.55 -18.66 -23.16
C LYS A 371 28.25 -19.18 -21.90
N GLY A 372 27.47 -19.52 -20.84
CA GLY A 372 28.00 -20.02 -19.58
C GLY A 372 28.42 -18.93 -18.57
N ASN A 373 28.15 -17.64 -18.85
CA ASN A 373 28.34 -16.60 -17.86
C ASN A 373 27.32 -16.77 -16.72
N VAL A 374 27.71 -16.41 -15.51
CA VAL A 374 26.93 -16.65 -14.28
C VAL A 374 26.67 -15.35 -13.54
N ILE A 375 25.44 -15.15 -13.09
CA ILE A 375 25.08 -14.22 -12.04
C ILE A 375 24.75 -15.07 -10.81
N GLY A 376 25.52 -14.93 -9.74
CA GLY A 376 25.39 -15.75 -8.54
C GLY A 376 24.07 -15.51 -7.81
N LYS A 377 23.57 -16.51 -7.12
CA LYS A 377 22.37 -16.39 -6.27
C LYS A 377 22.49 -15.34 -5.17
N ASP A 378 23.70 -14.96 -4.79
CA ASP A 378 23.96 -13.93 -3.78
C ASP A 378 23.58 -12.51 -4.30
N GLU A 379 23.36 -12.36 -5.61
CA GLU A 379 22.84 -11.16 -6.24
C GLU A 379 21.28 -11.11 -6.24
N LEU A 380 20.65 -12.10 -5.62
CA LEU A 380 19.21 -12.25 -5.55
C LEU A 380 18.75 -12.10 -4.09
N GLU A 381 17.91 -11.13 -3.81
CA GLU A 381 17.33 -10.91 -2.49
C GLU A 381 15.81 -11.04 -2.54
N LEU A 382 15.26 -12.13 -1.99
CA LEU A 382 13.83 -12.40 -1.95
C LEU A 382 13.28 -12.09 -0.55
N LYS A 383 12.22 -11.27 -0.51
CA LYS A 383 11.46 -10.91 0.69
C LYS A 383 9.98 -11.07 0.43
N PHE A 384 9.17 -11.09 1.48
CA PHE A 384 7.73 -10.94 1.32
C PHE A 384 7.28 -9.51 1.67
N VAL A 385 6.16 -9.10 1.10
CA VAL A 385 5.55 -7.80 1.37
C VAL A 385 4.61 -7.94 2.54
N GLN A 386 4.94 -7.28 3.65
CA GLN A 386 4.08 -7.21 4.82
C GLN A 386 3.10 -6.05 4.70
N CYS A 387 1.81 -6.39 4.74
CA CYS A 387 0.75 -5.40 4.92
C CYS A 387 0.54 -5.12 6.40
N TRP A 388 0.26 -3.87 6.76
CA TRP A 388 -0.06 -3.45 8.11
C TRP A 388 -0.93 -2.19 8.13
N TYR A 389 -1.49 -1.86 9.26
CA TYR A 389 -2.30 -0.64 9.41
C TYR A 389 -1.39 0.57 9.57
N GLN A 390 -1.68 1.65 8.82
CA GLN A 390 -0.92 2.88 8.82
C GLN A 390 -1.77 4.07 9.29
N PRO A 391 -1.21 4.99 10.09
CA PRO A 391 -1.86 6.24 10.44
C PRO A 391 -1.84 7.23 9.26
N GLY A 392 -2.59 8.32 9.41
CA GLY A 392 -2.58 9.43 8.48
C GLY A 392 -3.22 9.14 7.12
N TRP A 393 -3.40 10.19 6.35
CA TRP A 393 -3.84 10.11 4.96
C TRP A 393 -2.66 10.22 4.00
N ASN A 394 -2.84 9.68 2.82
CA ASN A 394 -1.91 9.82 1.71
C ASN A 394 -2.70 9.97 0.41
N THR A 395 -2.02 9.88 -0.72
CA THR A 395 -2.63 9.99 -2.05
C THR A 395 -3.73 8.99 -2.35
N TYR A 396 -3.81 7.88 -1.62
CA TYR A 396 -4.83 6.86 -1.86
C TYR A 396 -5.98 6.92 -0.87
N PHE A 397 -5.73 7.33 0.39
CA PHE A 397 -6.69 7.20 1.47
C PHE A 397 -6.73 8.44 2.35
N ASN A 398 -7.95 8.82 2.71
CA ASN A 398 -8.18 9.81 3.76
C ASN A 398 -8.34 9.11 5.11
N GLY A 399 -7.77 9.67 6.16
CA GLY A 399 -7.88 9.18 7.52
C GLY A 399 -6.85 8.08 7.88
N SER A 400 -6.85 7.69 9.13
CA SER A 400 -5.94 6.71 9.71
C SER A 400 -6.50 5.29 9.70
N GLY A 401 -5.64 4.30 9.95
CA GLY A 401 -6.05 2.89 10.07
C GLY A 401 -6.29 2.20 8.73
N ASN A 402 -5.60 2.62 7.67
CA ASN A 402 -5.65 1.95 6.37
C ASN A 402 -4.70 0.75 6.32
N TYR A 403 -5.20 -0.39 5.83
CA TYR A 403 -4.41 -1.61 5.66
C TYR A 403 -3.72 -1.59 4.30
N VAL A 404 -2.39 -1.49 4.31
CA VAL A 404 -1.59 -1.26 3.10
C VAL A 404 -0.32 -2.09 3.06
N PRO A 405 0.16 -2.50 1.87
CA PRO A 405 1.47 -3.10 1.71
C PRO A 405 2.56 -2.07 1.97
N SER A 406 3.61 -2.44 2.69
CA SER A 406 4.67 -1.50 3.04
C SER A 406 6.03 -2.14 3.22
N LEU A 407 6.18 -3.05 4.19
CA LEU A 407 7.47 -3.53 4.64
C LEU A 407 7.95 -4.74 3.83
N LEU A 408 9.24 -4.76 3.55
CA LEU A 408 9.94 -5.90 2.95
C LEU A 408 10.61 -6.69 4.07
N LEU A 409 10.00 -7.80 4.49
CA LEU A 409 10.43 -8.60 5.62
C LEU A 409 10.91 -9.99 5.22
N ASN A 410 11.76 -10.54 6.06
CA ASN A 410 12.24 -11.92 6.01
C ASN A 410 11.47 -12.83 7.00
N ASP A 411 11.02 -12.30 8.13
CA ASP A 411 10.39 -13.07 9.20
C ASP A 411 8.90 -12.75 9.31
N PRO A 412 8.01 -13.69 8.97
CA PRO A 412 6.55 -13.49 9.05
C PRO A 412 6.05 -13.32 10.48
N GLU A 413 6.82 -13.75 11.48
CA GLU A 413 6.46 -13.63 12.90
C GLU A 413 6.88 -12.29 13.50
N LEU A 414 7.60 -11.43 12.75
CA LEU A 414 8.01 -10.13 13.26
C LEU A 414 6.82 -9.20 13.51
N LEU A 415 5.81 -9.30 12.68
CA LEU A 415 4.65 -8.42 12.72
C LEU A 415 3.35 -9.24 12.66
N ARG A 416 2.54 -9.19 13.71
CA ARG A 416 1.20 -9.78 13.76
C ARG A 416 0.13 -8.73 13.57
N ILE A 417 -0.85 -9.02 12.75
CA ILE A 417 -1.94 -8.12 12.40
C ILE A 417 -3.25 -8.67 12.94
N ASP A 418 -3.95 -7.88 13.74
CA ASP A 418 -5.35 -8.13 14.08
C ASP A 418 -6.25 -7.26 13.18
N GLU A 419 -6.81 -7.88 12.12
CA GLU A 419 -7.68 -7.19 11.18
C GLU A 419 -9.02 -6.78 11.80
N ARG A 420 -9.47 -7.45 12.86
CA ARG A 420 -10.73 -7.15 13.54
C ARG A 420 -10.62 -5.85 14.34
N THR A 421 -9.53 -5.67 15.07
CA THR A 421 -9.25 -4.46 15.86
C THR A 421 -8.44 -3.42 15.10
N LYS A 422 -8.00 -3.74 13.87
CA LYS A 422 -7.12 -2.90 13.02
C LYS A 422 -5.85 -2.49 13.76
N THR A 423 -5.18 -3.44 14.37
CA THR A 423 -3.99 -3.20 15.19
C THR A 423 -2.79 -4.01 14.70
N ASN A 424 -1.61 -3.42 14.88
CA ASN A 424 -0.33 -4.04 14.58
C ASN A 424 0.39 -4.39 15.89
N TYR A 425 0.91 -5.61 15.97
CA TYR A 425 1.70 -6.08 17.08
C TYR A 425 3.10 -6.45 16.59
N VAL A 426 4.12 -5.71 17.04
CA VAL A 426 5.52 -5.95 16.69
C VAL A 426 6.18 -6.80 17.75
N ARG A 427 7.00 -7.76 17.33
CA ARG A 427 7.75 -8.66 18.19
C ARG A 427 9.01 -7.98 18.73
N PHE A 428 9.06 -7.80 20.04
CA PHE A 428 10.20 -7.26 20.78
C PHE A 428 10.99 -8.40 21.42
N PHE A 429 12.30 -8.33 21.33
CA PHE A 429 13.22 -9.35 21.83
C PHE A 429 13.87 -8.87 23.13
N TYR A 430 13.32 -9.32 24.24
CA TYR A 430 13.86 -9.02 25.56
C TYR A 430 14.83 -10.11 26.04
N PRO A 431 15.72 -9.82 26.99
CA PRO A 431 16.61 -10.84 27.57
C PRO A 431 15.88 -12.05 28.20
N GLY A 432 14.64 -11.83 28.65
CA GLY A 432 13.78 -12.89 29.21
C GLY A 432 12.85 -13.58 28.22
N GLY A 433 12.93 -13.25 26.89
CA GLY A 433 12.08 -13.83 25.87
C GLY A 433 11.47 -12.77 24.93
N VAL A 434 10.53 -13.21 24.11
CA VAL A 434 9.87 -12.32 23.14
C VAL A 434 8.49 -11.89 23.64
N GLN A 435 8.10 -10.65 23.31
CA GLN A 435 6.78 -10.12 23.59
C GLN A 435 6.26 -9.35 22.37
N TYR A 436 4.94 -9.36 22.17
CA TYR A 436 4.29 -8.61 21.11
C TYR A 436 3.66 -7.35 21.68
N HIS A 437 4.09 -6.21 21.15
CA HIS A 437 3.60 -4.90 21.56
C HIS A 437 2.67 -4.29 20.52
N ASN A 438 1.52 -3.79 20.99
CA ASN A 438 0.61 -3.02 20.14
C ASN A 438 1.22 -1.65 19.86
N VAL A 439 1.64 -1.41 18.63
CA VAL A 439 2.30 -0.17 18.19
C VAL A 439 1.32 0.89 17.65
N CYS A 440 0.02 0.60 17.67
CA CYS A 440 -1.03 1.51 17.21
C CYS A 440 -1.59 2.41 18.32
N ILE A 441 -1.22 2.19 19.58
CA ILE A 441 -1.76 2.93 20.72
C ILE A 441 -1.01 4.26 20.87
N PRO A 442 -1.71 5.42 20.89
CA PRO A 442 -1.07 6.71 21.17
C PRO A 442 -0.38 6.69 22.54
N GLY A 443 0.85 7.19 22.61
CA GLY A 443 1.61 7.26 23.85
C GLY A 443 2.30 5.99 24.28
N SER A 444 2.17 4.88 23.56
CA SER A 444 2.95 3.67 23.80
C SER A 444 4.40 3.87 23.37
N THR A 445 5.15 4.67 24.12
CA THR A 445 6.60 4.48 24.14
C THR A 445 6.84 3.17 24.83
N VAL A 446 7.34 2.19 24.12
CA VAL A 446 7.79 0.94 24.72
C VAL A 446 9.11 1.22 25.42
N THR A 447 9.05 2.01 26.50
CA THR A 447 10.18 2.19 27.40
C THR A 447 10.09 1.07 28.43
N HIS A 448 11.00 0.15 28.35
CA HIS A 448 11.17 -0.79 29.46
C HIS A 448 12.04 -0.11 30.50
N PRO A 449 11.58 0.09 31.74
CA PRO A 449 12.31 0.86 32.76
C PRO A 449 13.68 0.24 33.11
N GLU A 450 13.87 -1.04 32.85
CA GLU A 450 15.11 -1.76 33.16
C GLU A 450 16.15 -1.74 32.02
N PHE A 451 15.79 -1.29 30.84
CA PHE A 451 16.68 -1.34 29.66
C PHE A 451 16.75 0.01 28.96
N ASN A 452 17.89 0.64 29.03
CA ASN A 452 18.22 1.84 28.26
C ASN A 452 18.74 1.40 26.88
N TRP A 453 17.82 1.06 25.96
CA TRP A 453 18.20 0.71 24.61
C TRP A 453 18.34 1.94 23.72
N ALA A 454 19.41 1.97 22.95
CA ALA A 454 19.60 2.96 21.90
C ALA A 454 18.56 2.87 20.79
N PHE A 455 18.00 1.65 20.59
CA PHE A 455 16.96 1.33 19.64
C PHE A 455 15.98 0.35 20.28
N GLU A 456 14.76 0.31 19.78
CA GLU A 456 13.81 -0.74 20.13
C GLU A 456 14.44 -2.11 19.83
N PRO A 457 14.26 -3.10 20.70
CA PRO A 457 14.85 -4.44 20.54
C PRO A 457 14.07 -5.25 19.49
N VAL A 458 14.04 -4.73 18.29
CA VAL A 458 13.37 -5.31 17.13
C VAL A 458 14.39 -5.55 16.03
N TRP A 459 14.36 -6.71 15.44
CA TRP A 459 15.15 -7.04 14.24
C TRP A 459 14.49 -8.11 13.41
N ASP A 460 14.73 -8.06 12.10
CA ASP A 460 14.29 -9.06 11.15
C ASP A 460 15.29 -10.23 11.06
N ALA A 461 14.90 -11.34 10.50
CA ALA A 461 15.80 -12.44 10.17
C ALA A 461 16.74 -12.05 9.03
N ASP A 462 17.94 -12.67 8.99
CA ASP A 462 18.94 -12.40 7.95
C ASP A 462 18.50 -12.90 6.56
N THR A 463 17.70 -13.96 6.52
CA THR A 463 17.17 -14.56 5.28
C THR A 463 15.69 -14.84 5.42
N LEU A 464 15.01 -14.95 4.26
CA LEU A 464 13.59 -15.26 4.21
C LEU A 464 13.27 -16.56 4.95
N GLN A 465 12.46 -16.47 5.99
CA GLN A 465 11.98 -17.60 6.78
C GLN A 465 10.81 -18.28 6.09
N PRO A 466 10.48 -19.53 6.46
CA PRO A 466 9.29 -20.19 5.94
C PRO A 466 8.02 -19.36 6.16
N ILE A 467 7.25 -19.14 5.09
CA ILE A 467 6.08 -18.26 5.09
C ILE A 467 4.80 -19.09 5.20
N PRO A 468 3.91 -18.83 6.17
CA PRO A 468 2.57 -19.40 6.17
C PRO A 468 1.67 -18.70 5.14
N CYS A 469 0.87 -19.46 4.43
CA CYS A 469 -0.14 -18.92 3.52
C CYS A 469 -1.48 -19.64 3.72
N ASP A 470 -2.52 -18.85 3.93
CA ASP A 470 -3.88 -19.35 4.14
C ASP A 470 -4.63 -19.45 2.80
N PHE A 471 -5.41 -20.49 2.64
CA PHE A 471 -6.29 -20.65 1.49
C PHE A 471 -7.17 -19.41 1.28
N GLY A 472 -7.18 -18.90 0.06
CA GLY A 472 -7.99 -17.75 -0.33
C GLY A 472 -7.41 -16.39 0.03
N ARG A 473 -6.17 -16.36 0.55
CA ARG A 473 -5.43 -15.12 0.85
C ARG A 473 -4.13 -15.09 0.07
N ASN A 474 -3.92 -14.06 -0.72
CA ASN A 474 -2.68 -13.93 -1.47
C ASN A 474 -1.51 -13.51 -0.57
N ARG A 475 -0.30 -13.87 -1.00
CA ARG A 475 0.94 -13.38 -0.43
C ARG A 475 1.80 -12.82 -1.53
N GLN A 476 2.17 -11.55 -1.40
CA GLN A 476 3.08 -10.89 -2.35
C GLN A 476 4.53 -11.10 -1.94
N PHE A 477 5.37 -11.43 -2.91
CA PHE A 477 6.80 -11.56 -2.77
C PHE A 477 7.51 -10.50 -3.61
N TRP A 478 8.68 -10.09 -3.16
CA TRP A 478 9.48 -9.04 -3.74
C TRP A 478 10.91 -9.53 -3.91
N LEU A 479 11.33 -9.65 -5.14
CA LEU A 479 12.68 -10.08 -5.50
C LEU A 479 13.47 -8.88 -6.02
N VAL A 480 14.56 -8.56 -5.35
CA VAL A 480 15.56 -7.61 -5.85
C VAL A 480 16.64 -8.41 -6.54
N VAL A 481 16.96 -8.06 -7.78
CA VAL A 481 18.02 -8.67 -8.57
C VAL A 481 19.07 -7.62 -8.89
N HIS A 482 20.31 -7.86 -8.54
CA HIS A 482 21.45 -7.05 -8.94
C HIS A 482 22.10 -7.63 -10.19
N ALA A 483 22.24 -6.83 -11.23
CA ALA A 483 23.08 -7.17 -12.37
C ALA A 483 24.49 -6.62 -12.11
N PRO A 484 25.51 -7.45 -11.83
CA PRO A 484 26.86 -6.98 -11.53
C PRO A 484 27.42 -6.04 -12.61
N GLU A 485 28.27 -5.08 -12.22
CA GLU A 485 28.86 -4.11 -13.15
C GLU A 485 29.64 -4.76 -14.29
N ASN A 486 30.27 -5.92 -14.00
CA ASN A 486 31.04 -6.71 -14.96
C ASN A 486 30.22 -7.77 -15.70
N ALA A 487 28.90 -7.85 -15.46
CA ALA A 487 28.02 -8.80 -16.13
C ALA A 487 28.07 -8.59 -17.66
N LYS A 488 28.07 -9.69 -18.41
CA LYS A 488 27.95 -9.61 -19.88
C LYS A 488 26.51 -9.34 -20.25
N ALA A 489 26.31 -8.59 -21.35
CA ALA A 489 24.95 -8.39 -21.86
C ALA A 489 24.39 -9.72 -22.37
N GLY A 490 23.12 -9.98 -22.07
CA GLY A 490 22.49 -11.24 -22.47
C GLY A 490 21.28 -11.58 -21.62
N ILE A 491 20.74 -12.76 -21.88
CA ILE A 491 19.59 -13.28 -21.12
C ILE A 491 20.10 -14.40 -20.20
N TYR A 492 19.95 -14.17 -18.91
CA TYR A 492 20.33 -15.11 -17.86
C TYR A 492 19.08 -15.78 -17.30
N ARG A 493 19.13 -17.11 -17.11
CA ARG A 493 18.02 -17.90 -16.57
C ARG A 493 18.49 -18.80 -15.44
N GLY A 494 17.62 -18.96 -14.44
CA GLY A 494 17.81 -19.89 -13.34
C GLY A 494 16.48 -20.26 -12.68
N PRO A 495 16.40 -21.44 -12.05
CA PRO A 495 15.18 -21.87 -11.39
C PRO A 495 15.07 -21.24 -9.99
N ILE A 496 13.86 -20.86 -9.62
CA ILE A 496 13.46 -20.66 -8.24
C ILE A 496 12.56 -21.83 -7.88
N LYS A 497 13.04 -22.73 -7.01
CA LYS A 497 12.25 -23.87 -6.54
C LYS A 497 11.41 -23.44 -5.36
N ILE A 498 10.15 -23.84 -5.37
CA ILE A 498 9.19 -23.57 -4.31
C ILE A 498 8.93 -24.87 -3.57
N LYS A 499 9.15 -24.84 -2.25
CA LYS A 499 8.91 -25.97 -1.35
C LYS A 499 7.70 -25.66 -0.47
N THR A 500 6.80 -26.62 -0.37
CA THR A 500 5.70 -26.57 0.60
C THR A 500 5.85 -27.76 1.54
N GLU A 501 5.81 -27.49 2.85
CA GLU A 501 6.02 -28.51 3.88
C GLU A 501 7.30 -29.35 3.65
N GLY A 502 8.39 -28.69 3.20
CA GLY A 502 9.68 -29.30 2.94
C GLY A 502 9.85 -30.06 1.61
N LYS A 503 8.79 -30.16 0.81
CA LYS A 503 8.81 -30.82 -0.51
C LYS A 503 8.77 -29.81 -1.65
N VAL A 504 9.55 -30.03 -2.71
CA VAL A 504 9.46 -29.23 -3.94
C VAL A 504 8.11 -29.48 -4.59
N THR A 505 7.29 -28.44 -4.68
CA THR A 505 5.94 -28.50 -5.24
C THR A 505 5.76 -27.60 -6.47
N GLY A 506 6.74 -26.77 -6.77
CA GLY A 506 6.72 -25.92 -7.96
C GLY A 506 8.10 -25.38 -8.29
N GLU A 507 8.25 -24.94 -9.52
CA GLU A 507 9.45 -24.28 -10.03
C GLU A 507 9.03 -23.16 -10.96
N ILE A 508 9.62 -21.98 -10.80
CA ILE A 508 9.49 -20.87 -11.74
C ILE A 508 10.86 -20.54 -12.31
N THR A 509 10.91 -20.10 -13.54
CA THR A 509 12.13 -19.69 -14.22
C THR A 509 12.31 -18.18 -14.04
N LEU A 510 13.34 -17.76 -13.31
CA LEU A 510 13.77 -16.37 -13.29
C LEU A 510 14.56 -16.08 -14.57
N GLU A 511 14.14 -15.10 -15.34
CA GLU A 511 14.81 -14.58 -16.51
C GLU A 511 15.22 -13.13 -16.30
N LEU A 512 16.52 -12.85 -16.33
CA LEU A 512 17.05 -11.50 -16.28
C LEU A 512 17.72 -11.15 -17.62
N LYS A 513 17.23 -10.09 -18.26
CA LYS A 513 17.89 -9.49 -19.43
C LYS A 513 18.86 -8.41 -18.94
N VAL A 514 20.16 -8.65 -19.09
CA VAL A 514 21.21 -7.67 -18.81
C VAL A 514 21.44 -6.83 -20.06
N LEU A 515 21.33 -5.52 -19.94
CA LEU A 515 21.51 -4.56 -21.03
C LEU A 515 23.00 -4.32 -21.32
N PRO A 516 23.37 -3.91 -22.56
CA PRO A 516 24.78 -3.76 -22.98
C PRO A 516 25.46 -2.48 -22.44
N PHE A 517 24.92 -1.81 -21.44
CA PHE A 517 25.46 -0.60 -20.86
C PHE A 517 25.31 -0.55 -19.36
N ALA A 518 26.15 0.26 -18.72
CA ALA A 518 26.02 0.66 -17.33
C ALA A 518 25.34 2.04 -17.25
N LEU A 519 24.70 2.31 -16.15
CA LEU A 519 24.03 3.59 -15.91
C LEU A 519 25.04 4.60 -15.33
N PRO A 520 25.13 5.82 -15.90
CA PRO A 520 25.99 6.87 -15.36
C PRO A 520 25.46 7.41 -14.03
N MET A 521 26.22 8.27 -13.40
CA MET A 521 25.70 9.15 -12.35
C MET A 521 24.60 10.05 -12.92
N PRO A 522 23.52 10.32 -12.17
CA PRO A 522 22.43 11.17 -12.65
C PRO A 522 22.93 12.61 -12.83
N MET A 523 22.63 13.21 -13.97
CA MET A 523 22.96 14.58 -14.32
C MET A 523 21.70 15.37 -14.65
N THR A 524 21.73 16.69 -14.56
CA THR A 524 20.58 17.53 -14.90
C THR A 524 20.25 17.45 -16.39
N GLN A 525 18.98 17.75 -16.75
CA GLN A 525 18.52 17.59 -18.12
C GLN A 525 19.15 18.55 -19.12
N PHE A 526 19.44 19.78 -18.72
CA PHE A 526 19.90 20.85 -19.62
C PHE A 526 21.40 21.13 -19.51
N ASP A 527 22.01 20.76 -18.43
CA ASP A 527 23.46 20.84 -18.25
C ASP A 527 23.99 19.49 -17.72
N HIS A 528 24.43 18.65 -18.63
CA HIS A 528 24.91 17.32 -18.31
C HIS A 528 26.27 17.30 -17.57
N SER A 529 26.82 18.47 -17.25
CA SER A 529 27.97 18.63 -16.37
C SER A 529 27.59 18.86 -14.91
N LEU A 530 26.30 19.20 -14.65
CA LEU A 530 25.79 19.43 -13.31
C LEU A 530 25.12 18.17 -12.77
N PRO A 531 25.40 17.80 -11.51
CA PRO A 531 24.76 16.64 -10.89
C PRO A 531 23.27 16.89 -10.65
N PHE A 532 22.45 15.85 -10.91
CA PHE A 532 21.11 15.76 -10.38
C PHE A 532 21.21 15.04 -9.04
N ASP A 533 20.99 15.76 -7.95
CA ASP A 533 21.28 15.28 -6.60
C ASP A 533 20.02 14.86 -5.85
N PRO A 534 19.76 13.54 -5.68
CA PRO A 534 18.80 13.04 -4.72
C PRO A 534 19.35 13.17 -3.31
N SER A 535 18.56 13.65 -2.38
CA SER A 535 18.96 13.78 -0.99
C SER A 535 17.86 13.32 -0.04
N LEU A 536 18.18 12.31 0.77
CA LEU A 536 17.37 11.87 1.89
C LEU A 536 18.01 12.37 3.20
N ALA A 537 17.26 13.15 3.96
CA ALA A 537 17.73 13.57 5.27
C ALA A 537 17.99 12.35 6.15
N SER A 538 19.16 12.30 6.74
CA SER A 538 19.58 11.22 7.62
C SER A 538 20.49 11.76 8.72
N SER A 539 20.20 11.35 9.95
CA SER A 539 21.10 11.63 11.10
C SER A 539 22.15 10.54 11.28
N ILE A 540 22.19 9.56 10.39
CA ILE A 540 23.08 8.40 10.51
C ILE A 540 24.48 8.79 10.01
N ASN A 541 25.39 8.89 10.95
CA ASN A 541 26.82 9.06 10.72
C ASN A 541 27.58 8.43 11.89
N VAL A 542 28.89 8.23 11.75
CA VAL A 542 29.72 7.54 12.76
C VAL A 542 29.60 8.21 14.14
N ASP A 543 29.60 9.55 14.21
CA ASP A 543 29.53 10.26 15.50
C ASP A 543 28.18 10.11 16.19
N SER A 544 27.08 10.30 15.45
CA SER A 544 25.73 10.15 16.01
C SER A 544 25.47 8.72 16.45
N MET A 545 25.93 7.75 15.66
CA MET A 545 25.82 6.34 15.99
C MET A 545 26.69 5.96 17.19
N THR A 546 27.93 6.50 17.29
CA THR A 546 28.80 6.28 18.46
C THR A 546 28.18 6.86 19.73
N ALA A 547 27.62 8.06 19.65
CA ALA A 547 26.94 8.68 20.78
C ALA A 547 25.71 7.85 21.25
N THR A 548 25.00 7.24 20.30
CA THR A 548 23.82 6.43 20.55
C THR A 548 24.16 5.04 21.08
N LEU A 549 25.06 4.32 20.40
CA LEU A 549 25.36 2.92 20.68
C LEU A 549 26.43 2.76 21.81
N LYS A 550 27.21 3.78 22.11
CA LYS A 550 28.39 3.73 22.99
C LYS A 550 29.46 2.70 22.56
N ASP A 551 29.41 2.30 21.29
CA ASP A 551 30.31 1.35 20.64
C ASP A 551 30.76 1.89 19.29
N PRO A 552 31.99 2.45 19.17
CA PRO A 552 32.48 3.07 17.95
C PRO A 552 32.60 2.09 16.77
N LYS A 553 32.97 0.85 17.02
CA LYS A 553 33.10 -0.17 15.96
C LYS A 553 31.75 -0.49 15.35
N ARG A 554 30.77 -0.79 16.19
CA ARG A 554 29.40 -1.05 15.76
C ARG A 554 28.77 0.17 15.11
N ALA A 555 29.04 1.37 15.57
CA ALA A 555 28.59 2.62 14.98
C ALA A 555 29.11 2.79 13.55
N GLU A 556 30.37 2.45 13.30
CA GLU A 556 30.96 2.46 11.96
C GLU A 556 30.29 1.40 11.06
N GLU A 557 30.19 0.15 11.53
CA GLU A 557 29.54 -0.93 10.79
C GLU A 557 28.09 -0.57 10.39
N MET A 558 27.30 -0.04 11.32
CA MET A 558 25.93 0.41 11.03
C MET A 558 25.92 1.59 10.05
N THR A 559 26.80 2.56 10.19
CA THR A 559 26.91 3.69 9.26
C THR A 559 27.18 3.18 7.85
N ILE A 560 28.14 2.27 7.69
CA ILE A 560 28.47 1.64 6.41
C ILE A 560 27.27 0.90 5.83
N ALA A 561 26.57 0.09 6.64
CA ALA A 561 25.41 -0.65 6.21
C ALA A 561 24.30 0.29 5.67
N HIS A 562 24.04 1.40 6.35
CA HIS A 562 23.07 2.39 5.92
C HIS A 562 23.49 3.16 4.67
N MET A 563 24.78 3.52 4.56
CA MET A 563 25.32 4.12 3.34
C MET A 563 25.18 3.18 2.13
N MET A 564 25.50 1.90 2.31
CA MET A 564 25.35 0.88 1.28
C MET A 564 23.89 0.67 0.91
N ASN A 565 22.97 0.66 1.89
CA ASN A 565 21.53 0.55 1.62
C ASN A 565 21.02 1.71 0.76
N GLN A 566 21.41 2.93 1.07
CA GLN A 566 21.07 4.09 0.24
C GLN A 566 21.68 3.97 -1.17
N ARG A 567 22.95 3.56 -1.29
CA ARG A 567 23.59 3.33 -2.59
C ARG A 567 22.86 2.28 -3.43
N LYS A 568 22.48 1.16 -2.83
CA LYS A 568 21.64 0.12 -3.48
C LYS A 568 20.29 0.65 -3.98
N HIS A 569 19.83 1.76 -3.40
CA HIS A 569 18.62 2.47 -3.82
C HIS A 569 18.91 3.69 -4.70
N SER A 570 20.08 3.73 -5.33
CA SER A 570 20.51 4.78 -6.28
C SER A 570 20.57 6.20 -5.66
N ILE A 571 20.69 6.28 -4.33
CA ILE A 571 20.99 7.53 -3.63
C ILE A 571 22.51 7.71 -3.62
N LEU A 572 23.03 8.37 -4.64
CA LEU A 572 24.46 8.47 -4.92
C LEU A 572 25.09 9.77 -4.39
N SER A 573 24.29 10.68 -3.82
CA SER A 573 24.71 11.92 -3.18
C SER A 573 24.10 11.98 -1.77
N GLN A 574 24.81 11.43 -0.79
CA GLN A 574 24.34 11.40 0.59
C GLN A 574 24.78 12.66 1.34
N PRO A 575 23.98 13.21 2.26
CA PRO A 575 24.36 14.38 3.05
C PRO A 575 25.61 14.14 3.88
N LEU A 576 26.56 15.08 3.84
CA LEU A 576 27.79 15.08 4.63
C LEU A 576 27.83 16.31 5.52
N GLY A 577 27.80 16.14 6.84
CA GLY A 577 27.94 17.22 7.78
C GLY A 577 29.41 17.64 7.98
N ILE A 578 29.70 18.93 7.87
CA ILE A 578 31.04 19.49 8.15
C ILE A 578 31.11 19.89 9.62
N SER A 579 31.75 19.06 10.43
CA SER A 579 31.91 19.33 11.86
C SER A 579 33.26 19.99 12.13
N VAL A 580 33.23 21.28 12.45
CA VAL A 580 34.41 22.05 12.85
C VAL A 580 35.04 21.50 14.14
N ALA A 581 34.20 21.05 15.07
CA ALA A 581 34.66 20.50 16.35
C ALA A 581 35.26 19.08 16.23
N ARG A 582 35.04 18.38 15.12
CA ARG A 582 35.47 16.98 14.92
C ARG A 582 36.04 16.74 13.53
N PRO A 583 37.20 17.35 13.20
CA PRO A 583 37.76 17.23 11.85
C PRO A 583 38.14 15.80 11.46
N GLU A 584 38.56 14.97 12.42
CA GLU A 584 38.93 13.56 12.13
C GLU A 584 37.71 12.72 11.79
N SER A 585 36.56 13.00 12.40
CA SER A 585 35.30 12.38 12.03
C SER A 585 34.87 12.77 10.62
N LEU A 586 34.99 14.03 10.25
CA LEU A 586 34.76 14.50 8.88
C LEU A 586 35.67 13.77 7.88
N LYS A 587 36.97 13.65 8.18
CA LYS A 587 37.91 12.90 7.35
C LYS A 587 37.44 11.46 7.13
N LYS A 588 37.08 10.78 8.21
CA LYS A 588 36.55 9.41 8.16
C LYS A 588 35.29 9.29 7.26
N MET A 589 34.35 10.21 7.39
CA MET A 589 33.16 10.22 6.55
C MET A 589 33.49 10.49 5.07
N ILE A 590 34.43 11.35 4.76
CA ILE A 590 34.92 11.57 3.38
C ILE A 590 35.53 10.29 2.81
N GLU A 591 36.35 9.58 3.60
CA GLU A 591 36.94 8.30 3.19
C GLU A 591 35.88 7.26 2.90
N LEU A 592 34.87 7.16 3.75
CA LEU A 592 33.72 6.23 3.53
C LEU A 592 32.94 6.58 2.27
N HIS A 593 32.67 7.87 2.01
CA HIS A 593 32.01 8.29 0.76
C HIS A 593 32.83 7.88 -0.46
N LYS A 594 34.14 8.11 -0.47
CA LYS A 594 35.02 7.70 -1.56
C LYS A 594 35.08 6.19 -1.73
N GLN A 595 35.20 5.44 -0.64
CA GLN A 595 35.20 3.97 -0.66
C GLN A 595 33.92 3.41 -1.23
N MET A 596 32.78 4.02 -0.93
CA MET A 596 31.46 3.61 -1.40
C MET A 596 31.16 4.11 -2.83
N GLY A 597 32.04 4.91 -3.46
CA GLY A 597 31.77 5.51 -4.76
C GLY A 597 30.63 6.52 -4.74
N LEU A 598 30.45 7.22 -3.62
CA LEU A 598 29.39 8.24 -3.46
C LEU A 598 29.94 9.61 -3.84
N ARG A 599 29.07 10.48 -4.38
CA ARG A 599 29.39 11.89 -4.62
C ARG A 599 29.45 12.66 -3.30
N ILE A 600 30.35 13.66 -3.28
CA ILE A 600 30.42 14.65 -2.20
C ILE A 600 29.94 16.00 -2.76
N THR A 601 28.66 16.06 -3.09
CA THR A 601 27.97 17.22 -3.71
C THR A 601 26.87 17.80 -2.84
N ASN A 602 26.70 17.29 -1.63
CA ASN A 602 25.65 17.71 -0.71
C ASN A 602 26.23 17.81 0.72
N MET A 603 26.85 18.94 1.04
CA MET A 603 27.55 19.14 2.29
C MET A 603 26.88 20.20 3.15
N TYR A 604 26.68 19.89 4.43
CA TYR A 604 26.05 20.78 5.40
C TYR A 604 27.09 21.45 6.28
N GLY A 605 27.25 22.79 6.16
CA GLY A 605 28.23 23.62 6.89
C GLY A 605 27.70 24.21 8.20
N GLY A 606 26.41 24.24 8.42
CA GLY A 606 25.80 24.84 9.59
C GLY A 606 24.52 25.62 9.26
N ALA A 607 23.97 26.33 10.24
CA ALA A 607 22.82 27.19 10.04
C ALA A 607 23.19 28.55 9.47
N ALA A 608 22.42 29.09 8.54
CA ALA A 608 22.54 30.44 7.98
C ALA A 608 21.65 31.45 8.71
N HIS A 609 21.05 31.08 9.79
CA HIS A 609 20.21 31.96 10.60
C HIS A 609 20.45 31.69 12.08
N THR A 610 20.18 32.68 12.90
CA THR A 610 20.17 32.51 14.36
C THR A 610 18.75 32.63 14.90
N LYS A 611 18.48 31.93 15.98
CA LYS A 611 17.19 32.07 16.68
C LYS A 611 17.22 33.34 17.53
N PHE A 612 17.04 34.47 16.89
CA PHE A 612 17.02 35.77 17.60
C PHE A 612 15.63 36.12 18.17
N ARG A 613 14.63 35.26 18.04
CA ARG A 613 13.28 35.59 18.41
C ARG A 613 12.81 34.86 19.63
N GLU A 614 12.14 35.62 20.51
CA GLU A 614 11.14 35.04 21.37
C GLU A 614 9.97 34.51 20.53
N PHE A 615 9.41 33.41 20.95
CA PHE A 615 8.34 32.72 20.22
C PHE A 615 7.16 33.70 20.01
N GLY A 616 6.83 34.02 18.77
CA GLY A 616 5.72 34.91 18.38
C GLY A 616 6.09 36.30 17.91
N ASP A 617 7.34 36.75 18.00
CA ASP A 617 7.74 38.06 17.45
C ASP A 617 7.91 37.96 15.91
N THR A 618 7.08 38.70 15.19
CA THR A 618 7.09 38.76 13.70
C THR A 618 7.95 39.88 13.15
N ARG A 619 8.54 40.74 13.99
CA ARG A 619 9.40 41.85 13.55
C ARG A 619 10.76 41.33 13.08
N PRO A 620 11.42 41.96 12.11
CA PRO A 620 12.79 41.65 11.74
C PRO A 620 13.72 41.73 12.94
N TYR A 621 14.65 40.80 13.13
CA TYR A 621 15.52 40.74 14.31
C TYR A 621 16.34 42.05 14.48
N TRP A 622 16.73 42.74 13.39
CA TRP A 622 17.43 44.03 13.47
C TRP A 622 16.56 45.19 14.02
N THR A 623 15.26 44.98 14.21
CA THR A 623 14.40 45.92 14.89
C THR A 623 14.14 45.55 16.35
N THR A 624 14.54 44.34 16.75
CA THR A 624 14.28 43.82 18.11
C THR A 624 15.55 43.57 18.92
N MET A 625 16.73 43.49 18.25
CA MET A 625 18.01 43.30 18.90
C MET A 625 18.80 44.60 18.90
N GLU A 626 19.61 44.77 19.93
CA GLU A 626 20.54 45.86 19.97
C GLU A 626 21.70 45.65 18.97
N LYS A 627 22.20 46.72 18.35
CA LYS A 627 23.21 46.68 17.30
C LYS A 627 24.45 45.85 17.69
N HIS A 628 24.95 46.01 18.90
CA HIS A 628 26.13 45.29 19.38
C HIS A 628 25.91 43.78 19.50
N MET A 629 24.69 43.35 19.83
CA MET A 629 24.34 41.92 19.86
C MET A 629 24.29 41.32 18.46
N VAL A 630 23.73 42.03 17.49
CA VAL A 630 23.73 41.63 16.08
C VAL A 630 25.17 41.52 15.54
N GLU A 631 26.03 42.48 15.84
CA GLU A 631 27.43 42.48 15.44
C GLU A 631 28.21 41.29 16.05
N ALA A 632 28.00 41.00 17.32
CA ALA A 632 28.59 39.85 18.00
C ALA A 632 28.19 38.51 17.38
N GLU A 633 26.92 38.33 17.07
CA GLU A 633 26.41 37.09 16.42
C GLU A 633 26.94 36.96 14.97
N LEU A 634 26.98 38.06 14.22
CA LEU A 634 27.57 38.06 12.89
C LEU A 634 29.09 37.74 12.94
N ALA A 635 29.84 38.21 13.96
CA ALA A 635 31.24 37.88 14.15
C ALA A 635 31.43 36.37 14.41
N LYS A 636 30.62 35.77 15.28
CA LYS A 636 30.61 34.32 15.54
C LYS A 636 30.30 33.52 14.28
N HIS A 637 29.28 33.94 13.52
CA HIS A 637 28.88 33.29 12.28
C HIS A 637 30.02 33.36 11.24
N LYS A 638 30.65 34.53 11.05
CA LYS A 638 31.79 34.69 10.16
C LYS A 638 32.96 33.78 10.55
N ALA A 639 33.29 33.72 11.84
CA ALA A 639 34.34 32.82 12.33
C ALA A 639 34.01 31.34 12.05
N HIS A 640 32.76 30.95 12.18
CA HIS A 640 32.33 29.59 11.85
C HIS A 640 32.41 29.30 10.34
N VAL A 641 31.96 30.23 9.50
CA VAL A 641 32.07 30.12 8.02
C VAL A 641 33.53 29.99 7.61
N ASP A 642 34.44 30.78 8.19
CA ASP A 642 35.87 30.71 7.91
C ASP A 642 36.48 29.35 8.30
N GLN A 643 36.09 28.82 9.45
CA GLN A 643 36.52 27.50 9.90
C GLN A 643 36.01 26.39 8.96
N VAL A 644 34.76 26.46 8.50
CA VAL A 644 34.20 25.51 7.52
C VAL A 644 34.96 25.61 6.20
N ALA A 645 35.24 26.83 5.73
CA ALA A 645 36.00 27.07 4.53
C ALA A 645 37.43 26.48 4.62
N ALA A 646 38.10 26.73 5.75
CA ALA A 646 39.45 26.18 6.00
C ALA A 646 39.48 24.65 6.04
N LEU A 647 38.44 24.01 6.62
CA LEU A 647 38.30 22.56 6.59
C LEU A 647 38.02 22.03 5.17
N ALA A 648 37.20 22.73 4.41
CA ALA A 648 36.94 22.38 3.02
C ALA A 648 38.23 22.35 2.20
N ASP A 649 39.06 23.42 2.32
CA ASP A 649 40.35 23.49 1.65
C ASP A 649 41.31 22.39 2.12
N ARG A 650 41.41 22.17 3.45
CA ARG A 650 42.26 21.12 4.04
C ARG A 650 41.93 19.72 3.49
N PHE A 651 40.68 19.42 3.25
CA PHE A 651 40.26 18.11 2.77
C PHE A 651 39.96 18.06 1.27
N GLY A 652 40.22 19.14 0.53
CA GLY A 652 40.00 19.21 -0.92
C GLY A 652 38.54 19.12 -1.32
N LEU A 653 37.63 19.66 -0.50
CA LEU A 653 36.22 19.73 -0.77
C LEU A 653 35.88 20.95 -1.62
N ASP A 654 35.03 20.79 -2.63
CA ASP A 654 34.57 21.92 -3.44
C ASP A 654 33.52 22.72 -2.68
N ARG A 655 33.86 23.94 -2.32
CA ARG A 655 33.04 24.84 -1.51
C ARG A 655 31.67 25.11 -2.11
N LYS A 656 31.53 25.08 -3.45
CA LYS A 656 30.23 25.30 -4.12
C LYS A 656 29.13 24.26 -3.74
N TYR A 657 29.56 23.12 -3.20
CA TYR A 657 28.64 22.06 -2.73
C TYR A 657 28.41 22.14 -1.22
N ILE A 658 28.94 23.14 -0.53
CA ILE A 658 28.66 23.35 0.89
C ILE A 658 27.54 24.36 1.03
N PHE A 659 26.51 23.95 1.71
CA PHE A 659 25.36 24.82 2.02
C PHE A 659 25.20 25.00 3.53
N PHE A 660 24.71 26.18 3.89
CA PHE A 660 24.25 26.50 5.23
C PHE A 660 22.74 26.53 5.21
N TYR A 661 22.09 25.87 6.18
CA TYR A 661 20.66 25.73 6.21
C TYR A 661 20.01 27.05 6.62
N GLY A 662 19.18 27.58 5.76
CA GLY A 662 18.38 28.78 5.97
C GLY A 662 17.10 28.54 6.74
N LYS A 663 16.16 29.43 6.59
CA LYS A 663 14.84 29.31 7.24
C LYS A 663 14.05 28.15 6.65
N ASP A 664 13.51 27.32 7.53
CA ASP A 664 12.64 26.22 7.12
C ASP A 664 11.25 26.73 6.75
N GLU A 665 10.73 26.25 5.64
CA GLU A 665 9.42 26.60 5.06
C GLU A 665 9.13 28.12 5.05
N ALA A 666 10.15 28.90 4.65
CA ALA A 666 10.05 30.35 4.62
C ALA A 666 8.90 30.81 3.69
N GLN A 667 8.02 31.63 4.21
CA GLN A 667 6.93 32.26 3.46
C GLN A 667 7.11 33.77 3.42
N GLY A 668 7.40 34.30 2.23
CA GLY A 668 7.51 35.72 1.98
C GLY A 668 8.78 36.40 2.48
N ALA A 669 8.92 37.68 2.23
CA ALA A 669 10.11 38.47 2.45
C ALA A 669 10.54 38.55 3.93
N SER A 670 9.60 38.59 4.86
CA SER A 670 9.93 38.74 6.29
C SER A 670 10.68 37.54 6.85
N ALA A 671 10.30 36.32 6.43
CA ALA A 671 10.98 35.12 6.87
C ALA A 671 12.39 35.00 6.28
N LEU A 672 12.57 35.36 5.01
CA LEU A 672 13.87 35.29 4.32
C LEU A 672 14.85 36.39 4.79
N ARG A 673 14.35 37.52 5.24
CA ARG A 673 15.21 38.62 5.73
C ARG A 673 16.06 38.24 6.94
N GLU A 674 15.66 37.24 7.71
CA GLU A 674 16.48 36.75 8.84
C GLU A 674 17.83 36.15 8.39
N GLU A 675 17.92 35.70 7.17
CA GLU A 675 19.12 35.10 6.62
C GLU A 675 20.06 36.09 5.90
N PHE A 676 19.55 37.23 5.45
CA PHE A 676 20.31 38.16 4.60
C PHE A 676 21.67 38.59 5.15
N PRO A 677 21.83 38.94 6.43
CA PRO A 677 23.12 39.31 6.96
C PRO A 677 24.18 38.21 6.91
N PHE A 678 23.73 36.95 6.90
CA PHE A 678 24.63 35.79 6.90
C PHE A 678 24.95 35.30 5.48
N ARG A 679 24.01 35.41 4.54
CA ARG A 679 24.13 34.92 3.17
C ARG A 679 25.32 35.50 2.43
N ASP A 680 25.48 36.82 2.50
CA ASP A 680 26.55 37.53 1.78
C ASP A 680 27.92 36.98 2.14
N TYR A 681 28.15 36.70 3.44
CA TYR A 681 29.45 36.21 3.89
C TYR A 681 29.68 34.75 3.47
N ILE A 682 28.68 33.91 3.58
CA ILE A 682 28.72 32.52 3.09
C ILE A 682 29.04 32.51 1.59
N PHE A 683 28.33 33.30 0.84
CA PHE A 683 28.49 33.42 -0.59
C PHE A 683 29.87 33.91 -1.03
N ARG A 684 30.41 34.98 -0.39
CA ARG A 684 31.77 35.49 -0.67
C ARG A 684 32.88 34.46 -0.37
N ASN A 685 32.58 33.47 0.46
CA ASN A 685 33.46 32.33 0.73
C ASN A 685 33.26 31.16 -0.24
N GLY A 686 32.50 31.35 -1.32
CA GLY A 686 32.22 30.31 -2.34
C GLY A 686 31.26 29.22 -1.91
N MET A 687 30.55 29.42 -0.82
CA MET A 687 29.53 28.48 -0.29
C MET A 687 28.11 29.00 -0.51
N ARG A 688 27.10 28.24 -0.18
CA ARG A 688 25.70 28.53 -0.48
C ARG A 688 24.82 28.51 0.75
N THR A 689 23.59 29.03 0.64
CA THR A 689 22.51 28.82 1.61
C THR A 689 21.46 27.93 0.98
N ARG A 690 20.87 27.05 1.77
CA ARG A 690 19.73 26.22 1.36
C ARG A 690 18.52 26.60 2.19
N THR A 691 17.46 27.05 1.53
CA THR A 691 16.21 27.44 2.15
C THR A 691 15.11 26.57 1.60
N THR A 692 14.23 26.07 2.46
CA THR A 692 12.96 25.43 2.04
C THR A 692 11.87 26.49 1.93
N GLY A 693 10.93 26.35 1.00
CA GLY A 693 9.83 27.30 0.89
C GLY A 693 9.03 27.17 -0.41
N TRP A 694 8.26 28.21 -0.66
CA TRP A 694 7.30 28.26 -1.76
C TRP A 694 7.89 28.94 -3.00
N GLU A 695 7.26 28.71 -4.15
CA GLU A 695 7.79 29.19 -5.43
C GLU A 695 8.01 30.72 -5.50
N ASP A 696 7.24 31.52 -4.78
CA ASP A 696 7.36 32.97 -4.78
C ASP A 696 8.59 33.51 -4.02
N ASN A 697 9.32 32.67 -3.31
CA ASN A 697 10.51 33.12 -2.56
C ASN A 697 11.59 33.69 -3.47
N TYR A 698 11.64 33.35 -4.76
CA TYR A 698 12.59 33.91 -5.71
C TYR A 698 12.52 35.46 -5.77
N ARG A 699 11.32 36.06 -5.59
CA ARG A 699 11.13 37.53 -5.58
C ARG A 699 11.75 38.20 -4.36
N ASN A 700 11.92 37.43 -3.31
CA ASN A 700 12.36 37.93 -2.00
C ASN A 700 13.81 37.53 -1.67
N SER A 701 14.44 36.72 -2.53
CA SER A 701 15.81 36.29 -2.36
C SER A 701 16.76 37.19 -3.14
N PRO A 702 17.58 38.01 -2.48
CA PRO A 702 18.53 38.91 -3.16
C PRO A 702 19.80 38.19 -3.58
N SER A 703 20.04 36.98 -3.12
CA SER A 703 21.26 36.22 -3.41
C SER A 703 21.10 35.38 -4.66
N HIS A 704 22.07 35.45 -5.55
CA HIS A 704 22.07 34.74 -6.84
C HIS A 704 22.46 33.27 -6.75
N GLU A 705 22.96 32.82 -5.58
CA GLU A 705 23.52 31.48 -5.44
C GLU A 705 22.92 30.70 -4.26
N THR A 706 21.66 30.96 -3.98
CA THR A 706 20.92 30.23 -2.97
C THR A 706 20.38 28.92 -3.55
N TYR A 707 20.60 27.84 -2.84
CA TYR A 707 19.99 26.57 -3.13
C TYR A 707 18.57 26.57 -2.54
N HIS A 708 17.56 26.44 -3.38
CA HIS A 708 16.18 26.47 -2.94
C HIS A 708 15.50 25.11 -3.07
N THR A 709 14.73 24.76 -2.07
CA THR A 709 13.88 23.57 -2.10
C THR A 709 12.42 24.00 -2.07
N THR A 710 11.70 23.76 -3.17
CA THR A 710 10.29 24.09 -3.27
C THR A 710 9.40 23.02 -2.68
N ALA A 711 8.43 23.46 -1.85
CA ALA A 711 7.39 22.58 -1.36
C ALA A 711 6.28 22.39 -2.43
N ALA A 712 5.81 21.18 -2.58
CA ALA A 712 4.59 20.75 -3.26
C ALA A 712 4.47 20.99 -4.78
N TYR A 713 5.03 22.04 -5.37
CA TYR A 713 4.85 22.35 -6.79
C TYR A 713 6.17 22.31 -7.55
N VAL A 714 6.24 21.42 -8.53
CA VAL A 714 7.34 21.35 -9.46
C VAL A 714 6.88 21.94 -10.79
N SER A 715 7.53 23.03 -11.25
CA SER A 715 7.22 23.63 -12.52
C SER A 715 8.48 24.09 -13.25
N TYR A 716 8.51 23.91 -14.56
CA TYR A 716 9.60 24.38 -15.42
C TYR A 716 9.84 25.89 -15.25
N ARG A 717 8.74 26.67 -15.20
CA ARG A 717 8.81 28.11 -14.99
C ARG A 717 9.49 28.50 -13.69
N ASN A 718 9.28 27.73 -12.65
CA ASN A 718 9.91 27.97 -11.36
C ASN A 718 11.42 27.67 -11.44
N ALA A 719 11.80 26.53 -12.01
CA ALA A 719 13.20 26.18 -12.21
C ALA A 719 13.93 27.23 -13.05
N ASP A 720 13.34 27.67 -14.16
CA ASP A 720 13.91 28.70 -15.05
C ASP A 720 14.20 30.01 -14.30
N ARG A 721 13.29 30.47 -13.42
CA ARG A 721 13.49 31.69 -12.62
C ARG A 721 14.68 31.57 -11.65
N TRP A 722 14.82 30.42 -10.98
CA TRP A 722 15.93 30.21 -10.06
C TRP A 722 17.26 30.08 -10.80
N HIS A 723 17.29 29.37 -11.93
CA HIS A 723 18.48 29.27 -12.79
C HIS A 723 18.88 30.62 -13.39
N ALA A 724 17.92 31.49 -13.74
CA ALA A 724 18.22 32.84 -14.19
C ALA A 724 18.93 33.67 -13.11
N MET A 725 18.74 33.35 -11.83
CA MET A 725 19.45 33.94 -10.71
C MET A 725 20.74 33.19 -10.34
N ARG A 726 21.19 32.22 -11.14
CA ARG A 726 22.32 31.32 -10.88
C ARG A 726 22.18 30.50 -9.58
N ALA A 727 20.94 30.30 -9.14
CA ALA A 727 20.60 29.46 -8.00
C ALA A 727 20.29 28.04 -8.43
N GLN A 728 20.50 27.06 -7.55
CA GLN A 728 20.04 25.70 -7.72
C GLN A 728 18.64 25.56 -7.12
N ILE A 729 17.87 24.65 -7.67
CA ILE A 729 16.53 24.33 -7.18
C ILE A 729 16.32 22.84 -7.07
N THR A 730 15.78 22.40 -5.94
CA THR A 730 15.36 21.00 -5.73
C THR A 730 13.87 20.92 -5.39
N ALA A 731 13.27 19.81 -5.65
CA ALA A 731 11.92 19.51 -5.23
C ALA A 731 11.91 19.02 -3.77
N TYR A 732 10.87 19.38 -3.04
CA TYR A 732 10.59 18.92 -1.69
C TYR A 732 9.15 18.47 -1.60
N CYS A 733 8.92 17.19 -1.35
CA CYS A 733 7.62 16.57 -1.43
C CYS A 733 7.26 15.77 -0.16
N ALA A 734 7.80 16.13 1.00
CA ALA A 734 7.72 15.37 2.23
C ALA A 734 6.32 14.84 2.64
N PRO A 735 5.20 15.58 2.53
CA PRO A 735 3.90 15.05 2.92
C PRO A 735 3.45 13.86 2.06
N PHE A 736 4.06 13.66 0.90
CA PHE A 736 3.68 12.67 -0.09
C PHE A 736 4.58 11.45 -0.12
N MET A 737 5.65 11.46 0.67
CA MET A 737 6.49 10.31 0.89
C MET A 737 5.75 9.32 1.77
N GLY A 738 5.18 8.29 1.18
CA GLY A 738 4.45 7.24 1.89
C GLY A 738 5.07 5.88 1.67
N PRO A 739 5.22 5.06 2.72
CA PRO A 739 5.88 3.77 2.62
C PRO A 739 5.15 2.72 1.78
N ASP A 740 3.97 3.02 1.30
CA ASP A 740 3.03 2.12 0.66
C ASP A 740 2.79 2.39 -0.83
N ASN A 741 3.38 3.45 -1.41
CA ASN A 741 3.13 3.83 -2.80
C ASN A 741 4.40 3.91 -3.64
N PRO A 742 4.93 2.77 -4.10
CA PRO A 742 6.16 2.75 -4.89
C PRO A 742 6.02 3.43 -6.26
N HIS A 743 4.83 3.45 -6.85
CA HIS A 743 4.60 4.08 -8.15
C HIS A 743 4.70 5.60 -8.06
N LEU A 744 4.02 6.20 -7.07
CA LEU A 744 4.13 7.62 -6.81
C LEU A 744 5.59 8.02 -6.51
N MET A 745 6.27 7.23 -5.67
CA MET A 745 7.65 7.49 -5.31
C MET A 745 8.59 7.44 -6.51
N ARG A 746 8.41 6.47 -7.42
CA ARG A 746 9.18 6.41 -8.66
C ARG A 746 9.00 7.67 -9.51
N TYR A 747 7.80 8.18 -9.55
CA TYR A 747 7.45 9.30 -10.40
C TYR A 747 7.93 10.63 -9.81
N THR A 748 7.59 10.90 -8.54
CA THR A 748 7.91 12.18 -7.86
C THR A 748 9.38 12.34 -7.54
N HIS A 749 10.11 11.25 -7.32
CA HIS A 749 11.54 11.26 -7.00
C HIS A 749 12.42 10.89 -8.21
N GLY A 750 11.90 10.99 -9.41
CA GLY A 750 12.60 10.70 -10.64
C GLY A 750 12.29 11.70 -11.74
N LEU A 751 11.44 11.28 -12.68
CA LEU A 751 11.17 12.04 -13.89
C LEU A 751 10.48 13.38 -13.66
N VAL A 752 9.68 13.54 -12.61
CA VAL A 752 8.98 14.80 -12.35
C VAL A 752 9.96 15.96 -12.15
N PRO A 753 10.83 15.96 -11.14
CA PRO A 753 11.80 17.04 -10.98
C PRO A 753 12.79 17.12 -12.16
N PHE A 754 13.24 16.01 -12.71
CA PHE A 754 14.16 15.98 -13.83
C PHE A 754 13.57 16.68 -15.08
N ARG A 755 12.34 16.38 -15.47
CA ARG A 755 11.68 16.97 -16.64
C ARG A 755 11.31 18.43 -16.45
N HIS A 756 11.11 18.88 -15.21
CA HIS A 756 10.89 20.28 -14.90
C HIS A 756 12.19 21.06 -14.69
N ASN A 757 13.32 20.47 -15.05
CA ASN A 757 14.64 21.10 -14.98
C ASN A 757 15.08 21.47 -13.55
N TYR A 758 14.65 20.67 -12.57
CA TYR A 758 15.18 20.78 -11.22
C TYR A 758 16.54 20.09 -11.11
N ASP A 759 17.37 20.53 -10.18
CA ASP A 759 18.72 20.00 -9.96
C ASP A 759 18.74 18.78 -9.02
N GLY A 760 17.59 18.32 -8.61
CA GLY A 760 17.42 17.18 -7.73
C GLY A 760 16.14 17.25 -6.92
N TRP A 761 16.14 16.49 -5.84
CA TRP A 761 15.07 16.54 -4.84
C TRP A 761 15.65 16.31 -3.44
N TRP A 762 14.95 16.81 -2.44
CA TRP A 762 15.32 16.65 -1.05
C TRP A 762 14.10 16.22 -0.23
N GLU A 763 14.27 15.21 0.63
CA GLU A 763 13.18 14.68 1.43
C GLU A 763 13.60 14.35 2.86
N LEU A 764 12.65 14.47 3.74
CA LEU A 764 12.67 14.03 5.14
C LEU A 764 11.79 12.77 5.24
N ALA A 765 12.27 11.56 5.50
CA ALA A 765 13.60 11.15 5.87
C ALA A 765 13.92 9.76 5.30
N TYR A 766 15.21 9.38 5.32
CA TYR A 766 15.65 8.02 4.99
C TYR A 766 15.19 7.02 6.05
N ALA A 767 15.68 7.19 7.25
CA ALA A 767 15.33 6.44 8.45
C ALA A 767 15.31 7.42 9.62
N GLY A 768 14.51 7.17 10.60
CA GLY A 768 14.29 8.13 11.67
C GLY A 768 15.09 7.86 12.93
N SER A 769 14.47 8.18 14.05
CA SER A 769 15.01 7.99 15.39
C SER A 769 14.88 6.54 15.86
N ALA A 770 15.43 6.24 17.03
CA ALA A 770 15.45 4.95 17.69
C ALA A 770 14.08 4.28 17.94
N HIS A 771 12.98 4.98 17.76
CA HIS A 771 11.64 4.51 18.08
C HIS A 771 10.70 4.51 16.87
N GLU A 772 11.14 3.91 15.76
CA GLU A 772 10.44 3.93 14.47
C GLU A 772 9.23 3.01 14.37
N TRP A 773 9.16 1.98 15.20
CA TRP A 773 8.04 1.05 15.25
C TRP A 773 6.78 1.65 15.88
N ASN A 774 6.91 2.79 16.51
CA ASN A 774 5.81 3.46 17.19
C ASN A 774 4.85 4.09 16.18
N ASN A 775 3.99 3.28 15.62
CA ASN A 775 3.06 3.65 14.56
C ASN A 775 1.73 4.13 15.17
N ARG A 776 1.75 5.30 15.77
CA ARG A 776 0.62 5.84 16.56
C ARG A 776 -0.52 6.28 15.66
N PHE A 777 -1.65 5.62 15.77
CA PHE A 777 -2.91 6.17 15.26
C PHE A 777 -3.30 7.35 16.14
N GLY A 778 -3.27 8.57 15.61
CA GLY A 778 -3.68 9.76 16.32
C GLY A 778 -2.59 10.74 16.73
N TRP A 779 -1.31 10.38 16.55
CA TRP A 779 -0.23 11.34 16.74
C TRP A 779 -0.23 12.40 15.62
N ASP A 780 -0.39 11.97 14.40
CA ASP A 780 -0.63 12.82 13.25
C ASP A 780 -1.64 12.11 12.34
N THR A 781 -2.88 12.56 12.39
CA THR A 781 -3.92 12.06 11.49
C THR A 781 -3.78 12.64 10.08
N THR A 782 -2.89 13.61 9.89
CA THR A 782 -2.70 14.31 8.62
C THR A 782 -1.74 13.56 7.72
N TYR A 783 -0.62 13.07 8.26
CA TYR A 783 0.43 12.47 7.44
C TYR A 783 0.80 11.06 7.90
N ARG A 784 1.25 10.24 6.95
CA ARG A 784 1.93 8.98 7.24
C ARG A 784 3.37 9.21 7.65
N PRO A 785 4.02 8.23 8.28
CA PRO A 785 5.46 8.27 8.48
C PRO A 785 6.19 8.48 7.15
N PHE A 786 7.14 9.41 7.11
CA PHE A 786 7.88 9.77 5.89
C PHE A 786 9.04 8.82 5.57
N ARG A 787 9.29 7.83 6.41
CA ARG A 787 10.48 6.99 6.36
C ARG A 787 10.36 5.92 5.30
N VAL A 788 11.46 5.70 4.58
CA VAL A 788 11.55 4.66 3.54
C VAL A 788 12.30 3.42 4.03
N ALA A 789 13.00 3.51 5.16
CA ALA A 789 13.67 2.42 5.82
C ALA A 789 13.49 2.49 7.34
N ILE A 790 13.55 1.35 8.02
CA ILE A 790 13.49 1.25 9.47
C ILE A 790 14.83 0.75 10.00
N MET A 791 15.39 1.48 10.97
CA MET A 791 16.59 1.05 11.68
C MET A 791 16.25 -0.07 12.65
N THR A 792 17.10 -1.08 12.66
CA THR A 792 17.00 -2.22 13.58
C THR A 792 18.20 -2.26 14.52
N GLN A 793 18.02 -2.81 15.70
CA GLN A 793 19.11 -2.93 16.66
C GLN A 793 20.23 -3.85 16.13
N LYS A 794 19.87 -4.87 15.38
CA LYS A 794 20.78 -5.79 14.68
C LYS A 794 20.03 -6.45 13.51
N GLY A 795 20.75 -7.18 12.66
CA GLY A 795 20.17 -7.80 11.46
C GLY A 795 20.02 -6.83 10.29
N PRO A 796 19.31 -7.22 9.26
CA PRO A 796 19.16 -6.43 8.04
C PRO A 796 18.31 -5.17 8.27
N ILE A 797 18.60 -4.13 7.49
CA ILE A 797 17.77 -2.93 7.43
C ILE A 797 16.43 -3.30 6.77
N ILE A 798 15.34 -2.92 7.41
CA ILE A 798 13.99 -3.15 6.88
C ILE A 798 13.65 -1.99 5.93
N ASN A 799 13.52 -2.31 4.65
CA ASN A 799 13.13 -1.36 3.63
C ASN A 799 11.63 -1.41 3.36
N THR A 800 11.08 -0.32 2.82
CA THR A 800 9.70 -0.27 2.33
C THR A 800 9.65 -0.49 0.82
N ILE A 801 8.50 -0.89 0.30
CA ILE A 801 8.27 -0.95 -1.16
C ILE A 801 8.41 0.43 -1.81
N ALA A 802 8.10 1.50 -1.08
CA ALA A 802 8.25 2.87 -1.54
C ALA A 802 9.70 3.23 -1.84
N PHE A 803 10.66 2.75 -1.04
CA PHE A 803 12.08 2.97 -1.30
C PHE A 803 12.55 2.31 -2.59
N SER A 804 12.00 1.15 -2.93
CA SER A 804 12.22 0.56 -4.26
C SER A 804 11.65 1.44 -5.39
N GLY A 805 10.56 2.17 -5.11
CA GLY A 805 10.01 3.18 -6.02
C GLY A 805 10.98 4.33 -6.24
N VAL A 806 11.56 4.89 -5.16
CA VAL A 806 12.61 5.93 -5.24
C VAL A 806 13.78 5.45 -6.09
N ARG A 807 14.29 4.23 -5.84
CA ARG A 807 15.36 3.63 -6.66
C ARG A 807 15.01 3.62 -8.13
N ALA A 808 13.85 3.08 -8.48
CA ALA A 808 13.42 3.00 -9.87
C ALA A 808 13.30 4.40 -10.52
N GLY A 809 12.86 5.41 -9.77
CA GLY A 809 12.79 6.80 -10.23
C GLY A 809 14.17 7.38 -10.49
N GLN A 810 15.14 7.15 -9.61
CA GLN A 810 16.52 7.57 -9.81
C GLN A 810 17.16 6.86 -11.01
N ASP A 811 16.90 5.59 -11.19
CA ASP A 811 17.37 4.86 -12.36
C ASP A 811 16.73 5.39 -13.65
N ASP A 812 15.46 5.80 -13.65
CA ASP A 812 14.82 6.45 -14.80
C ASP A 812 15.56 7.73 -15.21
N VAL A 813 16.04 8.54 -14.25
CA VAL A 813 16.87 9.72 -14.50
C VAL A 813 18.24 9.32 -15.06
N ARG A 814 18.87 8.26 -14.55
CA ARG A 814 20.15 7.75 -15.05
C ARG A 814 20.04 7.23 -16.49
N TYR A 815 18.93 6.56 -16.85
CA TYR A 815 18.65 6.19 -18.24
C TYR A 815 18.50 7.42 -19.14
N ALA A 816 17.76 8.42 -18.70
CA ALA A 816 17.62 9.66 -19.46
C ALA A 816 18.98 10.38 -19.61
N THR A 817 19.77 10.41 -18.53
CA THR A 817 21.14 10.99 -18.57
C THR A 817 21.99 10.29 -19.61
N LEU A 818 22.03 8.96 -19.62
CA LEU A 818 22.80 8.20 -20.60
C LEU A 818 22.34 8.48 -22.05
N MET A 819 21.03 8.54 -22.27
CA MET A 819 20.47 8.88 -23.57
C MET A 819 20.94 10.26 -24.04
N TYR A 820 20.90 11.28 -23.18
CA TYR A 820 21.35 12.62 -23.51
C TYR A 820 22.85 12.68 -23.75
N GLN A 821 23.69 12.02 -22.95
CA GLN A 821 25.12 11.95 -23.13
C GLN A 821 25.49 11.30 -24.50
N LEU A 822 24.84 10.22 -24.85
CA LEU A 822 25.03 9.58 -26.15
C LEU A 822 24.52 10.45 -27.31
N ALA A 823 23.44 11.20 -27.11
CA ALA A 823 22.97 12.15 -28.12
C ALA A 823 23.97 13.29 -28.32
N ASP A 824 24.61 13.80 -27.26
CA ASP A 824 25.67 14.81 -27.33
C ASP A 824 26.90 14.27 -28.06
N GLU A 825 27.29 13.02 -27.80
CA GLU A 825 28.34 12.35 -28.57
C GLU A 825 27.96 12.27 -30.05
N CYS A 826 26.73 11.90 -30.37
CA CYS A 826 26.24 11.86 -31.74
C CYS A 826 26.33 13.22 -32.44
N PHE A 827 25.94 14.32 -31.78
CA PHE A 827 26.08 15.67 -32.35
C PHE A 827 27.55 16.04 -32.60
N LYS A 828 28.46 15.65 -31.72
CA LYS A 828 29.91 15.92 -31.87
C LYS A 828 30.51 15.20 -33.06
N THR A 829 29.95 14.09 -33.52
CA THR A 829 30.46 13.37 -34.71
C THR A 829 30.25 14.12 -36.02
N GLY A 830 29.25 15.00 -36.11
CA GLY A 830 28.81 15.67 -37.33
C GLY A 830 28.15 14.74 -38.37
N LYS A 831 28.09 13.43 -38.12
CA LYS A 831 27.53 12.45 -39.07
C LYS A 831 26.00 12.54 -39.14
N PRO A 832 25.41 12.60 -40.36
CA PRO A 832 23.96 12.74 -40.51
C PRO A 832 23.15 11.67 -39.76
N GLU A 833 23.54 10.39 -39.85
CA GLU A 833 22.86 9.28 -39.17
C GLU A 833 22.88 9.42 -37.65
N CYS A 834 23.99 9.90 -37.07
CA CYS A 834 24.13 10.17 -35.65
C CYS A 834 23.22 11.35 -35.23
N ILE A 835 23.23 12.44 -35.99
CA ILE A 835 22.40 13.63 -35.74
C ILE A 835 20.90 13.27 -35.80
N ILE A 836 20.49 12.47 -36.78
CA ILE A 836 19.09 12.02 -36.93
C ILE A 836 18.68 11.18 -35.72
N ALA A 837 19.51 10.23 -35.31
CA ALA A 837 19.24 9.36 -34.15
C ALA A 837 19.14 10.18 -32.86
N ALA A 838 20.05 11.14 -32.63
CA ALA A 838 20.05 12.02 -31.48
C ALA A 838 18.77 12.88 -31.43
N ARG A 839 18.43 13.53 -32.56
CA ARG A 839 17.20 14.35 -32.65
C ARG A 839 15.95 13.51 -32.39
N LYS A 840 15.88 12.29 -32.92
CA LYS A 840 14.74 11.37 -32.69
C LYS A 840 14.60 11.01 -31.21
N ALA A 841 15.70 10.67 -30.54
CA ALA A 841 15.71 10.34 -29.11
C ALA A 841 15.26 11.52 -28.25
N ILE A 842 15.83 12.71 -28.47
CA ILE A 842 15.48 13.93 -27.74
C ILE A 842 14.04 14.34 -28.00
N ALA A 843 13.57 14.30 -29.27
CA ALA A 843 12.21 14.63 -29.63
C ALA A 843 11.20 13.68 -28.96
N TRP A 844 11.50 12.37 -28.92
CA TRP A 844 10.69 11.41 -28.22
C TRP A 844 10.60 11.75 -26.72
N PHE A 845 11.72 11.99 -26.06
CA PHE A 845 11.75 12.29 -24.64
C PHE A 845 10.98 13.59 -24.31
N ARG A 846 11.20 14.64 -25.08
CA ARG A 846 10.51 15.92 -24.91
C ARG A 846 9.01 15.83 -25.21
N GLY A 847 8.61 14.94 -26.11
CA GLY A 847 7.21 14.68 -26.46
C GLY A 847 6.42 13.87 -25.43
N GLN A 848 7.08 13.33 -24.40
CA GLN A 848 6.34 12.61 -23.35
C GLN A 848 5.42 13.58 -22.57
N PRO A 849 4.24 13.15 -22.10
CA PRO A 849 3.36 13.98 -21.30
C PRO A 849 4.09 14.63 -20.14
N MET A 850 3.83 15.90 -19.90
CA MET A 850 4.31 16.56 -18.67
C MET A 850 3.35 16.25 -17.54
N PRO A 851 3.86 15.92 -16.35
CA PRO A 851 3.01 15.74 -15.20
C PRO A 851 2.25 17.04 -14.90
N THR A 852 0.96 16.94 -14.67
CA THR A 852 0.11 18.06 -14.29
C THR A 852 -0.50 17.82 -12.92
N GLY A 853 -0.74 18.90 -12.18
CA GLY A 853 -1.34 18.84 -10.85
C GLY A 853 -0.32 18.88 -9.70
N THR A 854 -0.84 18.81 -8.50
CA THR A 854 -0.04 18.84 -7.26
C THR A 854 0.44 17.43 -6.94
N PRO A 855 1.76 17.21 -6.73
CA PRO A 855 2.25 15.92 -6.27
C PRO A 855 1.45 15.43 -5.06
N GLY A 856 0.93 14.23 -5.17
CA GLY A 856 0.23 13.56 -4.08
C GLY A 856 -1.24 13.92 -3.87
N ILE A 857 -1.78 14.96 -4.50
CA ILE A 857 -3.18 15.36 -4.35
C ILE A 857 -3.99 15.17 -5.64
N SER A 858 -3.46 15.61 -6.77
CA SER A 858 -4.18 15.61 -8.06
C SER A 858 -3.25 15.40 -9.26
N MET A 859 -2.09 14.78 -9.03
CA MET A 859 -1.14 14.57 -10.12
C MET A 859 -1.68 13.54 -11.11
N SER A 860 -1.89 13.92 -12.35
CA SER A 860 -2.11 13.01 -13.46
C SER A 860 -0.80 12.37 -13.87
N MET A 861 -0.77 11.04 -13.85
CA MET A 861 0.38 10.22 -14.26
C MET A 861 0.06 9.53 -15.57
N ASP A 862 0.00 10.29 -16.66
CA ASP A 862 -0.37 9.80 -18.00
C ASP A 862 0.77 9.02 -18.69
N ILE A 863 1.85 8.71 -17.96
CA ILE A 863 2.99 7.94 -18.48
C ILE A 863 3.00 6.54 -17.86
N ASP A 864 2.94 5.51 -18.69
CA ASP A 864 3.33 4.16 -18.26
C ASP A 864 4.86 4.11 -18.08
N LEU A 865 5.32 4.06 -16.84
CA LEU A 865 6.74 4.09 -16.51
C LEU A 865 7.51 2.82 -16.96
N TYR A 866 6.83 1.71 -17.22
CA TYR A 866 7.44 0.51 -17.82
C TYR A 866 7.65 0.70 -19.33
N ASP A 867 6.64 1.19 -20.03
CA ASP A 867 6.75 1.55 -21.45
C ASP A 867 7.82 2.64 -21.66
N TYR A 868 7.86 3.64 -20.78
CA TYR A 868 8.95 4.64 -20.78
C TYR A 868 10.33 3.99 -20.69
N ARG A 869 10.53 3.05 -19.75
CA ARG A 869 11.81 2.37 -19.54
C ARG A 869 12.22 1.55 -20.78
N GLU A 870 11.29 0.87 -21.41
CA GLU A 870 11.54 0.16 -22.65
C GLU A 870 11.93 1.08 -23.80
N LYS A 871 11.22 2.20 -23.95
CA LYS A 871 11.48 3.17 -25.03
C LYS A 871 12.78 3.93 -24.84
N VAL A 872 13.13 4.36 -23.64
CA VAL A 872 14.42 5.02 -23.41
C VAL A 872 15.57 4.04 -23.66
N THR A 873 15.42 2.79 -23.26
CA THR A 873 16.38 1.71 -23.56
C THR A 873 16.55 1.52 -25.06
N TYR A 874 15.46 1.49 -25.83
CA TYR A 874 15.51 1.43 -27.29
C TYR A 874 16.31 2.60 -27.90
N HIS A 875 16.10 3.82 -27.43
CA HIS A 875 16.83 4.99 -27.92
C HIS A 875 18.32 4.94 -27.55
N ILE A 876 18.67 4.50 -26.33
CA ILE A 876 20.06 4.31 -25.90
C ILE A 876 20.77 3.30 -26.85
N ILE A 877 20.17 2.11 -27.07
CA ILE A 877 20.75 1.11 -27.95
C ILE A 877 20.87 1.63 -29.38
N SER A 878 19.89 2.40 -29.86
CA SER A 878 19.93 3.01 -31.21
C SER A 878 21.08 4.00 -31.35
N LEU A 879 21.30 4.85 -30.35
CA LEU A 879 22.41 5.79 -30.30
C LEU A 879 23.78 5.07 -30.23
N MET A 880 23.89 4.02 -29.39
CA MET A 880 25.08 3.21 -29.31
C MET A 880 25.44 2.57 -30.67
N LYS A 881 24.45 2.06 -31.40
CA LYS A 881 24.63 1.47 -32.73
C LYS A 881 25.22 2.45 -33.72
N VAL A 882 24.67 3.64 -33.86
CA VAL A 882 25.16 4.65 -34.81
C VAL A 882 26.52 5.22 -34.43
N LEU A 883 26.86 5.19 -33.13
CA LEU A 883 28.20 5.52 -32.61
C LEU A 883 29.21 4.38 -32.75
N GLY A 884 28.82 3.19 -33.23
CA GLY A 884 29.71 2.03 -33.32
C GLY A 884 30.12 1.45 -31.97
N LYS A 885 29.38 1.72 -30.90
CA LYS A 885 29.63 1.15 -29.57
C LYS A 885 29.16 -0.29 -29.50
N THR A 886 29.88 -1.12 -28.75
CA THR A 886 29.55 -2.54 -28.58
C THR A 886 28.17 -2.68 -27.90
N ILE A 887 27.33 -3.55 -28.47
CA ILE A 887 25.98 -3.86 -27.98
C ILE A 887 25.83 -5.34 -27.57
N GLU A 888 26.98 -6.05 -27.51
CA GLU A 888 27.08 -7.46 -27.04
C GLU A 888 27.58 -7.57 -25.60
#